data_cc6e1a6675fccb25d25d2bc4596cfa72
#
_entry.id   cc6e1a6675fccb25d25d2bc4596cfa72
#
_cell.length_a   1.000
_cell.length_b   1.000
_cell.length_c   1.000
_cell.angle_alpha   90.00
_cell.angle_beta   90.00
_cell.angle_gamma   90.00
#
_symmetry.space_group_name_H-M   'P 1'
#
loop_
_entity.id
_entity.type
_entity.pdbx_description
1 polymer ?
#
loop_
_entity_poly.entity_id
_entity_poly.type
_entity_poly.pdbx_seq_one_letter_code
_entity_poly.pdbx_strand_id
1 'polypeptide(L)'
;MAWIVPAFAVSEAGEVQRKTSKKPHSEMYVTNNITDVISIPTTSTNDSEDTEINFSADELLNDGKADQITASGNVEIIYNGMRLLTDKVIYNQEIDTITAEGNVRFFSSDGSVIYGDKIVLSEKMSVGEMNDIKAFLRDKSFVQAQTFRKKNNQTKVLSHAAYTACDHCEGSHPLWEIHARKIQHDEKEQNVNYNDAYLKIKGVPVFYVPFLTHPDPTVKRRSGLMAPTMGSSNYLGTYFQPRYFWALDDQTNIILSPEYSSKKDIIWGGAYKHYFYSAYTSLSGTYMKDTEKNKPHHRGNLFATGRYDINDDWRMTYDVRYASDYIYLKEMSMPNQDDAWLTSMVSFERFKGRDYVSAEAYYYKILSYNLMRSNQNRFKRLDREKPIVAPLIYAEFYSDPSRIGSYFKNEFGTASIYRQDGQQTQRLTSINAWELPVTTTFGEKYRFVASVKSDAYYVNRYLYNKENTYTGTTARIFPQAGVEWKLPFVRATDDSRQILEPVVVGVLAPSGGNKIDKIPNEDSQDVYFDDTNVLDLNRYAGYDRNDTGSRLSYGLRWSSYGNLIGRTSSFIAQTFEKNPNSSFNKNLDTHDKSHFSDLVGRVNAQPNQYLDLAYRFRLDKKTLDAKYSELGVGLGPSFLRGYASYIFLQGNTYYTDVYSRRKELYLSLSADLSQNWSVSIYNLQDLTSHKHRSLEHGGSIIYEDECFRWDTAIKKYNSSNPDLDNSYEYTINFYFKTVGSFGS
;
A
#
# COMPACT_ATOMS: atom_id res chain seq x y z
N MET A 1 0.70 -21.57 4.52
CA MET A 1 -0.35 -20.82 5.23
C MET A 1 0.18 -19.42 5.41
N ALA A 2 -0.29 -18.53 4.56
CA ALA A 2 -0.03 -17.12 4.76
C ALA A 2 -0.71 -16.72 6.07
N TRP A 3 0.05 -16.21 7.00
CA TRP A 3 -0.48 -15.63 8.21
C TRP A 3 -1.18 -14.34 7.79
N ILE A 4 -2.49 -14.35 7.91
CA ILE A 4 -3.21 -13.12 8.08
C ILE A 4 -2.85 -12.65 9.50
N VAL A 5 -1.71 -11.99 9.65
CA VAL A 5 -1.70 -10.83 10.54
C VAL A 5 -2.85 -10.01 9.97
N PRO A 6 -3.90 -9.66 10.71
CA PRO A 6 -4.79 -8.65 10.19
C PRO A 6 -3.87 -7.50 9.83
N ALA A 7 -3.65 -7.32 8.54
CA ALA A 7 -3.21 -6.07 8.03
C ALA A 7 -4.35 -5.12 8.41
N PHE A 8 -4.27 -4.59 9.63
CA PHE A 8 -4.69 -3.21 9.77
C PHE A 8 -3.79 -2.52 8.76
N ALA A 9 -4.34 -2.39 7.57
CA ALA A 9 -3.75 -1.65 6.51
C ALA A 9 -3.18 -0.40 7.16
N VAL A 10 -1.87 -0.33 7.20
CA VAL A 10 -1.23 0.94 6.91
C VAL A 10 -1.73 1.18 5.50
N SER A 11 -2.86 1.87 5.40
CA SER A 11 -3.32 2.39 4.14
C SER A 11 -2.13 3.14 3.60
N GLU A 12 -1.61 2.69 2.46
CA GLU A 12 -0.97 3.61 1.55
C GLU A 12 -1.80 4.88 1.62
N ALA A 13 -1.15 5.98 1.98
CA ALA A 13 -1.78 7.27 2.09
C ALA A 13 -2.39 7.61 0.74
N GLY A 14 -3.63 7.20 0.55
CA GLY A 14 -4.50 7.83 -0.41
C GLY A 14 -4.57 9.28 0.02
N GLU A 15 -4.30 10.18 -0.91
CA GLU A 15 -4.47 11.62 -0.75
C GLU A 15 -5.81 11.93 -0.07
N VAL A 16 -5.77 12.08 1.23
CA VAL A 16 -6.85 12.72 1.96
C VAL A 16 -6.68 14.21 1.68
N GLN A 17 -7.46 14.72 0.76
CA GLN A 17 -7.72 16.15 0.67
C GLN A 17 -8.14 16.64 2.06
N ARG A 18 -7.20 17.18 2.82
CA ARG A 18 -7.47 17.91 4.04
C ARG A 18 -8.22 19.19 3.65
N LYS A 19 -9.52 19.20 3.86
CA LYS A 19 -10.24 20.45 4.02
C LYS A 19 -9.65 21.13 5.25
N THR A 20 -8.81 22.13 5.02
CA THR A 20 -8.31 23.01 6.06
C THR A 20 -9.46 23.83 6.59
N SER A 21 -9.97 23.49 7.77
CA SER A 21 -10.78 24.40 8.56
C SER A 21 -9.86 25.49 9.09
N LYS A 22 -9.98 26.69 8.57
CA LYS A 22 -9.36 27.89 9.09
C LYS A 22 -9.89 28.14 10.50
N LYS A 23 -9.02 28.00 11.52
CA LYS A 23 -9.16 28.74 12.78
C LYS A 23 -8.15 29.87 12.76
N PRO A 24 -8.52 31.06 13.24
CA PRO A 24 -7.68 32.24 13.21
C PRO A 24 -6.61 32.13 14.28
N HIS A 25 -5.34 32.24 13.93
CA HIS A 25 -4.27 32.55 14.88
C HIS A 25 -3.82 33.99 14.70
N SER A 26 -3.70 34.60 15.85
CA SER A 26 -3.30 35.93 16.18
C SER A 26 -2.22 36.53 15.30
N GLU A 27 -2.53 37.73 14.85
CA GLU A 27 -1.68 38.68 14.19
C GLU A 27 -0.39 38.95 14.99
N MET A 28 0.76 38.77 14.39
CA MET A 28 1.97 39.48 14.76
C MET A 28 2.23 40.45 13.63
N TYR A 29 1.99 41.72 13.92
CA TYR A 29 2.19 42.85 13.03
C TYR A 29 3.66 42.96 12.64
N VAL A 30 3.98 42.70 11.37
CA VAL A 30 5.06 43.41 10.70
C VAL A 30 4.40 44.29 9.66
N THR A 31 4.28 45.54 10.04
CA THR A 31 3.84 46.63 9.18
C THR A 31 4.89 46.89 8.11
N ASN A 32 4.62 46.39 6.91
CA ASN A 32 4.98 47.09 5.67
C ASN A 32 4.00 46.62 4.58
N ASN A 33 3.28 47.60 4.06
CA ASN A 33 2.20 47.51 3.12
C ASN A 33 2.52 46.57 1.93
N ILE A 34 1.97 45.35 1.93
CA ILE A 34 1.70 44.57 0.75
C ILE A 34 0.24 44.12 0.86
N THR A 35 -0.67 45.03 0.68
CA THR A 35 -2.03 44.74 0.28
C THR A 35 -2.15 45.17 -1.14
N ASP A 36 -2.09 44.16 -2.02
CA ASP A 36 -2.92 43.99 -3.22
C ASP A 36 -2.34 42.82 -4.02
N VAL A 37 -2.70 41.61 -3.62
CA VAL A 37 -2.64 40.47 -4.53
C VAL A 37 -3.87 40.59 -5.41
N ILE A 38 -3.75 41.31 -6.50
CA ILE A 38 -4.76 41.30 -7.55
C ILE A 38 -4.63 39.99 -8.28
N SER A 39 -5.64 39.11 -8.10
CA SER A 39 -5.83 37.93 -8.95
C SER A 39 -6.09 38.38 -10.38
N ILE A 40 -5.16 38.11 -11.27
CA ILE A 40 -5.32 38.33 -12.71
C ILE A 40 -6.26 37.23 -13.23
N PRO A 41 -7.42 37.57 -13.82
CA PRO A 41 -8.29 36.58 -14.43
C PRO A 41 -7.61 36.01 -15.70
N THR A 42 -7.39 34.69 -15.73
CA THR A 42 -6.99 33.96 -16.93
C THR A 42 -8.21 33.83 -17.82
N THR A 43 -8.39 34.75 -18.76
CA THR A 43 -9.28 34.55 -19.90
C THR A 43 -8.43 34.14 -21.11
N SER A 44 -8.61 32.89 -21.51
CA SER A 44 -8.15 32.40 -22.81
C SER A 44 -9.07 32.94 -23.88
N THR A 45 -8.57 33.87 -24.69
CA THR A 45 -9.18 34.18 -26.00
C THR A 45 -8.08 34.23 -27.04
N ASN A 46 -8.18 33.34 -28.00
CA ASN A 46 -7.53 33.48 -29.30
C ASN A 46 -8.05 34.76 -29.95
N ASP A 47 -7.16 35.72 -30.16
CA ASP A 47 -7.21 36.58 -31.34
C ASP A 47 -5.95 37.46 -31.39
N SER A 48 -5.41 37.64 -32.59
CA SER A 48 -4.31 38.51 -32.93
C SER A 48 -4.73 39.97 -32.83
N GLU A 49 -4.64 40.53 -31.62
CA GLU A 49 -4.74 41.96 -31.38
C GLU A 49 -3.39 42.53 -30.99
N ASP A 50 -2.97 43.66 -31.55
CA ASP A 50 -1.88 44.49 -31.11
C ASP A 50 -2.08 44.82 -29.63
N THR A 51 -1.37 44.12 -28.74
CA THR A 51 -1.51 44.32 -27.30
C THR A 51 -0.84 45.64 -26.93
N GLU A 52 -1.64 46.63 -26.52
CA GLU A 52 -1.18 47.95 -26.08
C GLU A 52 -0.25 47.78 -24.87
N ILE A 53 0.88 48.51 -24.93
CA ILE A 53 1.80 48.63 -23.78
C ILE A 53 1.20 49.71 -22.86
N ASN A 54 0.75 49.30 -21.69
CA ASN A 54 0.34 50.24 -20.64
C ASN A 54 1.57 50.69 -19.85
N PHE A 55 1.73 51.99 -19.72
CA PHE A 55 2.89 52.59 -19.10
C PHE A 55 2.47 53.70 -18.13
N SER A 56 3.13 53.77 -16.95
CA SER A 56 2.95 54.81 -15.93
C SER A 56 4.27 55.17 -15.31
N ALA A 57 4.50 56.46 -15.04
CA ALA A 57 5.69 57.00 -14.36
C ALA A 57 5.37 58.39 -13.77
N ASP A 58 6.16 58.84 -12.78
CA ASP A 58 6.01 60.19 -12.21
C ASP A 58 6.57 61.26 -13.18
N GLU A 59 7.67 60.98 -13.86
CA GLU A 59 8.31 61.88 -14.81
C GLU A 59 8.70 61.17 -16.12
N LEU A 60 8.53 61.84 -17.26
CA LEU A 60 8.89 61.36 -18.57
C LEU A 60 9.77 62.38 -19.29
N LEU A 61 10.95 62.01 -19.69
CA LEU A 61 11.89 62.79 -20.47
C LEU A 61 12.11 62.16 -21.86
N ASN A 62 11.84 62.87 -22.93
CA ASN A 62 12.14 62.43 -24.30
C ASN A 62 13.33 63.19 -24.85
N ASP A 63 14.46 62.50 -25.08
CA ASP A 63 15.65 63.06 -25.74
C ASP A 63 15.65 62.65 -27.23
N GLY A 64 15.07 63.48 -28.05
CA GLY A 64 14.98 63.25 -29.50
C GLY A 64 16.35 63.31 -30.23
N LYS A 65 17.44 63.69 -29.58
CA LYS A 65 18.80 63.59 -30.18
C LYS A 65 19.47 62.25 -29.92
N ALA A 66 19.07 61.58 -28.84
CA ALA A 66 19.61 60.29 -28.42
C ALA A 66 18.66 59.15 -28.77
N ASP A 67 17.52 59.39 -29.38
CA ASP A 67 16.42 58.43 -29.62
C ASP A 67 16.08 57.62 -28.32
N GLN A 68 16.06 58.32 -27.19
CA GLN A 68 15.85 57.72 -25.88
C GLN A 68 14.68 58.36 -25.13
N ILE A 69 13.85 57.52 -24.55
CA ILE A 69 12.80 57.93 -23.62
C ILE A 69 13.18 57.45 -22.22
N THR A 70 13.31 58.37 -21.28
CA THR A 70 13.63 58.08 -19.87
C THR A 70 12.38 58.34 -19.03
N ALA A 71 11.94 57.34 -18.28
CA ALA A 71 10.92 57.43 -17.29
C ALA A 71 11.52 57.28 -15.88
N SER A 72 11.09 58.08 -14.92
CA SER A 72 11.57 58.04 -13.55
C SER A 72 10.42 58.22 -12.54
N GLY A 73 10.61 57.59 -11.38
CA GLY A 73 9.65 57.58 -10.26
C GLY A 73 8.49 56.62 -10.49
N ASN A 74 8.36 55.62 -9.64
CA ASN A 74 7.29 54.63 -9.63
C ASN A 74 6.89 54.07 -11.02
N VAL A 75 7.88 53.73 -11.81
CA VAL A 75 7.65 53.27 -13.18
C VAL A 75 6.99 51.92 -13.22
N GLU A 76 5.89 51.83 -13.93
CA GLU A 76 5.13 50.59 -14.20
C GLU A 76 4.95 50.36 -15.69
N ILE A 77 5.28 49.16 -16.16
CA ILE A 77 5.04 48.73 -17.54
C ILE A 77 4.28 47.43 -17.53
N ILE A 78 3.14 47.36 -18.21
CA ILE A 78 2.35 46.16 -18.36
C ILE A 78 2.27 45.81 -19.86
N TYR A 79 2.69 44.61 -20.19
CA TYR A 79 2.67 44.08 -21.56
C TYR A 79 2.42 42.60 -21.57
N ASN A 80 1.42 42.13 -22.27
CA ASN A 80 1.10 40.71 -22.50
C ASN A 80 1.11 39.85 -21.21
N GLY A 81 0.46 40.36 -20.16
CA GLY A 81 0.39 39.65 -18.86
C GLY A 81 1.69 39.72 -18.03
N MET A 82 2.74 40.35 -18.52
CA MET A 82 3.96 40.67 -17.78
C MET A 82 3.84 42.06 -17.16
N ARG A 83 4.44 42.26 -15.97
CA ARG A 83 4.44 43.55 -15.25
C ARG A 83 5.86 43.84 -14.77
N LEU A 84 6.36 45.01 -15.10
CA LEU A 84 7.66 45.51 -14.68
C LEU A 84 7.45 46.73 -13.78
N LEU A 85 8.00 46.67 -12.57
CA LEU A 85 8.05 47.81 -11.63
C LEU A 85 9.50 48.18 -11.35
N THR A 86 9.82 49.47 -11.36
CA THR A 86 11.23 49.95 -11.16
C THR A 86 11.24 51.44 -10.83
N ASP A 87 12.38 51.96 -10.36
CA ASP A 87 12.53 53.37 -10.09
C ASP A 87 12.81 54.18 -11.36
N LYS A 88 13.47 53.59 -12.37
CA LYS A 88 13.83 54.25 -13.60
C LYS A 88 13.80 53.30 -14.79
N VAL A 89 13.32 53.75 -15.93
CA VAL A 89 13.37 53.05 -17.22
C VAL A 89 13.97 53.96 -18.29
N ILE A 90 14.88 53.42 -19.08
CA ILE A 90 15.40 54.03 -20.28
C ILE A 90 15.02 53.15 -21.48
N TYR A 91 14.21 53.66 -22.37
CA TYR A 91 13.87 53.01 -23.62
C TYR A 91 14.70 53.63 -24.77
N ASN A 92 15.53 52.81 -25.39
CA ASN A 92 16.28 53.19 -26.57
C ASN A 92 15.51 52.73 -27.81
N GLN A 93 15.02 53.67 -28.61
CA GLN A 93 14.17 53.43 -29.79
C GLN A 93 14.95 52.87 -30.98
N GLU A 94 16.27 53.19 -31.09
CA GLU A 94 17.12 52.74 -32.20
C GLU A 94 17.38 51.20 -32.14
N ILE A 95 17.58 50.69 -30.93
CA ILE A 95 17.92 49.27 -30.73
C ILE A 95 16.80 48.51 -30.04
N ASP A 96 15.63 49.07 -29.87
CA ASP A 96 14.42 48.48 -29.22
C ASP A 96 14.74 47.81 -27.90
N THR A 97 15.42 48.54 -26.99
CA THR A 97 15.82 48.00 -25.68
C THR A 97 15.26 48.85 -24.54
N ILE A 98 14.73 48.17 -23.53
CA ILE A 98 14.26 48.73 -22.27
C ILE A 98 15.30 48.40 -21.20
N THR A 99 15.92 49.39 -20.60
CA THR A 99 16.78 49.25 -19.42
C THR A 99 16.05 49.75 -18.20
N ALA A 100 15.74 48.86 -17.26
CA ALA A 100 15.17 49.20 -15.95
C ALA A 100 16.22 49.15 -14.87
N GLU A 101 16.29 50.20 -14.02
CA GLU A 101 17.28 50.37 -12.96
C GLU A 101 16.60 50.82 -11.66
N GLY A 102 17.05 50.24 -10.54
CA GLY A 102 16.59 50.52 -9.19
C GLY A 102 15.33 49.74 -8.81
N ASN A 103 15.41 48.96 -7.75
CA ASN A 103 14.30 48.18 -7.15
C ASN A 103 13.44 47.41 -8.17
N VAL A 104 14.11 46.81 -9.17
CA VAL A 104 13.39 46.15 -10.27
C VAL A 104 12.62 44.93 -9.80
N ARG A 105 11.33 44.89 -10.11
CA ARG A 105 10.45 43.72 -9.88
C ARG A 105 9.76 43.35 -11.20
N PHE A 106 10.08 42.18 -11.69
CA PHE A 106 9.49 41.68 -12.93
C PHE A 106 8.58 40.48 -12.63
N PHE A 107 7.31 40.64 -12.95
CA PHE A 107 6.27 39.61 -12.84
C PHE A 107 6.12 38.98 -14.22
N SER A 108 6.49 37.72 -14.34
CA SER A 108 6.39 36.95 -15.58
C SER A 108 4.96 36.42 -15.80
N SER A 109 4.58 36.20 -17.05
CA SER A 109 3.28 35.61 -17.40
C SER A 109 3.05 34.20 -16.85
N ASP A 110 4.13 33.47 -16.48
CA ASP A 110 4.05 32.15 -15.86
C ASP A 110 3.79 32.19 -14.35
N GLY A 111 3.71 33.40 -13.75
CA GLY A 111 3.50 33.61 -12.31
C GLY A 111 4.79 33.69 -11.50
N SER A 112 5.97 33.63 -12.14
CA SER A 112 7.27 33.84 -11.48
C SER A 112 7.50 35.31 -11.19
N VAL A 113 8.17 35.63 -10.08
CA VAL A 113 8.54 37.00 -9.69
C VAL A 113 10.05 37.10 -9.58
N ILE A 114 10.64 38.05 -10.32
CA ILE A 114 12.11 38.24 -10.37
C ILE A 114 12.42 39.62 -9.81
N TYR A 115 13.33 39.67 -8.87
CA TYR A 115 13.92 40.87 -8.29
C TYR A 115 15.35 41.06 -8.79
N GLY A 116 15.77 42.27 -9.05
CA GLY A 116 17.12 42.59 -9.43
C GLY A 116 17.39 44.09 -9.38
N ASP A 117 18.67 44.49 -9.51
CA ASP A 117 19.06 45.90 -9.51
C ASP A 117 18.97 46.52 -10.88
N LYS A 118 19.20 45.71 -11.90
CA LYS A 118 19.19 46.14 -13.31
C LYS A 118 18.67 45.05 -14.24
N ILE A 119 17.75 45.39 -15.09
CA ILE A 119 17.23 44.54 -16.17
C ILE A 119 17.40 45.26 -17.49
N VAL A 120 17.89 44.55 -18.51
CA VAL A 120 17.88 44.99 -19.90
C VAL A 120 17.01 44.03 -20.69
N LEU A 121 15.95 44.53 -21.28
CA LEU A 121 14.97 43.75 -22.06
C LEU A 121 14.98 44.24 -23.51
N SER A 122 14.86 43.35 -24.48
CA SER A 122 14.71 43.62 -25.90
C SER A 122 13.61 42.74 -26.50
N GLU A 123 13.28 42.95 -27.78
CA GLU A 123 12.28 42.17 -28.51
C GLU A 123 10.95 42.06 -27.75
N LYS A 124 10.37 43.22 -27.43
CA LYS A 124 9.08 43.27 -26.70
C LYS A 124 9.13 42.46 -25.36
N MET A 125 10.18 42.66 -24.56
CA MET A 125 10.42 41.99 -23.27
C MET A 125 10.64 40.48 -23.36
N SER A 126 10.84 39.89 -24.52
CA SER A 126 10.99 38.45 -24.69
C SER A 126 12.42 37.95 -24.47
N VAL A 127 13.42 38.79 -24.69
CA VAL A 127 14.86 38.51 -24.47
C VAL A 127 15.39 39.50 -23.44
N GLY A 128 16.23 39.02 -22.51
CA GLY A 128 16.73 39.92 -21.49
C GLY A 128 17.99 39.41 -20.77
N GLU A 129 18.72 40.39 -20.19
CA GLU A 129 19.84 40.15 -19.29
C GLU A 129 19.57 40.86 -17.96
N MET A 130 19.80 40.15 -16.85
CA MET A 130 19.61 40.68 -15.50
C MET A 130 20.84 40.36 -14.67
N ASN A 131 21.20 41.27 -13.78
CA ASN A 131 22.31 41.08 -12.83
C ASN A 131 21.76 41.01 -11.39
N ASP A 132 22.44 40.19 -10.58
CA ASP A 132 22.13 39.97 -9.14
C ASP A 132 20.67 39.67 -8.84
N ILE A 133 20.15 38.66 -9.54
CA ILE A 133 18.74 38.29 -9.46
C ILE A 133 18.42 37.41 -8.28
N LYS A 134 17.22 37.61 -7.75
CA LYS A 134 16.50 36.70 -6.85
C LYS A 134 15.13 36.42 -7.46
N ALA A 135 14.80 35.18 -7.69
CA ALA A 135 13.52 34.80 -8.32
C ALA A 135 12.77 33.80 -7.48
N PHE A 136 11.46 34.03 -7.32
CA PHE A 136 10.50 33.05 -6.83
C PHE A 136 9.76 32.48 -8.04
N LEU A 137 9.89 31.18 -8.24
CA LEU A 137 9.27 30.50 -9.34
C LEU A 137 7.82 30.11 -9.00
N ARG A 138 7.04 29.74 -10.01
CA ARG A 138 5.62 29.34 -9.85
C ARG A 138 5.42 28.20 -8.84
N ASP A 139 6.33 27.26 -8.74
CA ASP A 139 6.34 26.12 -7.82
C ASP A 139 6.82 26.49 -6.41
N LYS A 140 7.00 27.80 -6.12
CA LYS A 140 7.54 28.38 -4.88
C LYS A 140 9.01 28.10 -4.65
N SER A 141 9.72 27.49 -5.59
CA SER A 141 11.18 27.37 -5.50
C SER A 141 11.84 28.72 -5.66
N PHE A 142 13.04 28.84 -5.06
CA PHE A 142 13.83 30.05 -5.05
C PHE A 142 15.11 29.88 -5.87
N VAL A 143 15.42 30.87 -6.68
CA VAL A 143 16.62 30.94 -7.49
C VAL A 143 17.33 32.25 -7.23
N GLN A 144 18.64 32.19 -7.00
CA GLN A 144 19.53 33.36 -6.96
C GLN A 144 20.64 33.17 -7.98
N ALA A 145 21.01 34.21 -8.72
CA ALA A 145 22.11 34.15 -9.67
C ALA A 145 22.80 35.50 -9.84
N GLN A 146 24.10 35.47 -10.12
CA GLN A 146 24.89 36.69 -10.42
C GLN A 146 24.45 37.28 -11.76
N THR A 147 24.20 36.44 -12.77
CA THR A 147 23.68 36.88 -14.05
C THR A 147 22.59 35.90 -14.56
N PHE A 148 21.54 36.45 -15.14
CA PHE A 148 20.52 35.76 -15.87
C PHE A 148 20.48 36.27 -17.30
N ARG A 149 20.48 35.37 -18.27
CA ARG A 149 20.29 35.66 -19.68
C ARG A 149 19.21 34.79 -20.29
N LYS A 150 18.17 35.40 -20.80
CA LYS A 150 17.19 34.73 -21.62
C LYS A 150 17.62 34.85 -23.08
N LYS A 151 18.07 33.74 -23.68
CA LYS A 151 18.57 33.66 -25.04
C LYS A 151 17.46 33.06 -25.91
N ASN A 152 16.75 33.89 -26.65
CA ASN A 152 15.53 33.51 -27.38
C ASN A 152 14.40 32.99 -26.40
N ASN A 153 13.20 32.77 -26.92
CA ASN A 153 12.06 32.34 -26.10
C ASN A 153 12.19 30.93 -25.50
N GLN A 154 13.34 30.25 -25.60
CA GLN A 154 13.46 28.82 -25.27
C GLN A 154 14.57 28.45 -24.30
N THR A 155 15.58 29.34 -24.08
CA THR A 155 16.72 28.99 -23.25
C THR A 155 17.02 30.08 -22.24
N LYS A 156 17.03 29.75 -20.96
CA LYS A 156 17.44 30.61 -19.84
C LYS A 156 18.78 30.13 -19.30
N VAL A 157 19.73 31.01 -19.15
CA VAL A 157 21.06 30.71 -18.63
C VAL A 157 21.33 31.55 -17.40
N LEU A 158 21.69 30.92 -16.31
CA LEU A 158 22.05 31.55 -15.05
C LEU A 158 23.53 31.22 -14.76
N SER A 159 24.30 32.21 -14.33
CA SER A 159 25.68 32.03 -13.94
C SER A 159 25.86 32.26 -12.44
N HIS A 160 26.72 31.44 -11.82
CA HIS A 160 26.93 31.43 -10.35
C HIS A 160 25.61 31.43 -9.60
N ALA A 161 24.81 30.43 -9.89
CA ALA A 161 23.43 30.36 -9.42
C ALA A 161 23.26 29.38 -8.28
N ALA A 162 22.31 29.67 -7.43
CA ALA A 162 21.81 28.79 -6.37
C ALA A 162 20.29 28.52 -6.58
N TYR A 163 19.91 27.29 -6.41
CA TYR A 163 18.52 26.83 -6.50
C TYR A 163 18.13 26.08 -5.23
N THR A 164 16.97 26.38 -4.69
CA THR A 164 16.35 25.61 -3.60
C THR A 164 14.84 25.61 -3.73
N ALA A 165 14.21 24.50 -3.29
CA ALA A 165 12.76 24.42 -3.14
C ALA A 165 12.31 24.66 -1.69
N CYS A 166 13.26 24.89 -0.78
CA CYS A 166 12.94 25.15 0.62
C CYS A 166 12.51 26.60 0.82
N ASP A 167 11.55 26.82 1.72
CA ASP A 167 11.18 28.17 2.16
C ASP A 167 12.42 28.91 2.66
N HIS A 168 12.62 30.11 2.14
CA HIS A 168 13.79 30.92 2.43
C HIS A 168 13.37 32.14 3.27
N CYS A 169 13.79 32.14 4.55
CA CYS A 169 13.70 33.33 5.39
C CYS A 169 14.97 34.17 5.21
N GLU A 170 14.84 35.46 5.01
CA GLU A 170 16.00 36.37 4.92
C GLU A 170 16.95 36.17 6.10
N GLY A 171 18.23 35.93 5.79
CA GLY A 171 19.31 35.73 6.78
C GLY A 171 19.52 34.29 7.27
N SER A 172 18.77 33.31 6.81
CA SER A 172 18.99 31.88 7.10
C SER A 172 19.38 31.09 5.84
N HIS A 173 20.28 30.12 5.98
CA HIS A 173 20.54 29.17 4.89
C HIS A 173 19.35 28.18 4.80
N PRO A 174 18.83 27.91 3.58
CA PRO A 174 17.84 26.86 3.38
C PRO A 174 18.40 25.51 3.82
N LEU A 175 17.51 24.56 4.10
CA LEU A 175 17.94 23.22 4.52
C LEU A 175 18.86 22.59 3.47
N TRP A 176 18.50 22.73 2.19
CA TRP A 176 19.38 22.34 1.08
C TRP A 176 19.32 23.35 -0.06
N GLU A 177 20.43 23.48 -0.77
CA GLU A 177 20.56 24.30 -1.97
C GLU A 177 21.53 23.66 -2.95
N ILE A 178 21.29 23.80 -4.24
CA ILE A 178 22.18 23.41 -5.31
C ILE A 178 22.86 24.69 -5.84
N HIS A 179 24.15 24.84 -5.61
CA HIS A 179 24.94 25.87 -6.22
C HIS A 179 25.60 25.34 -7.49
N ALA A 180 25.59 26.11 -8.58
CA ALA A 180 26.26 25.73 -9.80
C ALA A 180 26.95 26.94 -10.44
N ARG A 181 28.08 26.70 -11.11
CA ARG A 181 28.74 27.73 -11.91
C ARG A 181 27.86 28.21 -13.05
N LYS A 182 27.06 27.27 -13.66
CA LYS A 182 26.12 27.57 -14.72
C LYS A 182 24.91 26.67 -14.57
N ILE A 183 23.69 27.26 -14.62
CA ILE A 183 22.41 26.55 -14.77
C ILE A 183 21.86 26.97 -16.12
N GLN A 184 21.44 25.99 -16.92
CA GLN A 184 20.80 26.22 -18.20
C GLN A 184 19.44 25.51 -18.19
N HIS A 185 18.37 26.28 -18.25
CA HIS A 185 17.02 25.79 -18.40
C HIS A 185 16.64 25.88 -19.88
N ASP A 186 16.40 24.74 -20.49
CA ASP A 186 15.92 24.59 -21.86
C ASP A 186 14.44 24.28 -21.84
N GLU A 187 13.61 25.25 -22.18
CA GLU A 187 12.16 25.11 -22.15
C GLU A 187 11.64 24.21 -23.28
N LYS A 188 12.35 24.11 -24.39
CA LYS A 188 12.00 23.23 -25.49
C LYS A 188 12.25 21.77 -25.15
N GLU A 189 13.42 21.49 -24.63
CA GLU A 189 13.80 20.15 -24.18
C GLU A 189 13.29 19.85 -22.77
N GLN A 190 12.68 20.83 -22.09
CA GLN A 190 12.17 20.77 -20.72
C GLN A 190 13.19 20.21 -19.75
N ASN A 191 14.42 20.75 -19.81
CA ASN A 191 15.58 20.32 -19.04
C ASN A 191 16.19 21.46 -18.26
N VAL A 192 16.66 21.14 -17.05
CA VAL A 192 17.55 21.98 -16.27
C VAL A 192 18.91 21.28 -16.15
N ASN A 193 19.94 21.91 -16.76
CA ASN A 193 21.29 21.39 -16.78
C ASN A 193 22.18 22.25 -15.87
N TYR A 194 22.95 21.59 -15.02
CA TYR A 194 23.88 22.22 -14.08
C TYR A 194 25.31 21.84 -14.44
N ASN A 195 26.18 22.78 -14.46
CA ASN A 195 27.63 22.59 -14.63
C ASN A 195 28.36 23.01 -13.35
N ASP A 196 29.25 22.15 -12.86
CA ASP A 196 29.98 22.30 -11.60
C ASP A 196 29.06 22.60 -10.44
N ALA A 197 28.21 21.62 -10.13
CA ALA A 197 27.18 21.73 -9.11
C ALA A 197 27.65 21.21 -7.75
N TYR A 198 27.27 21.93 -6.70
CA TYR A 198 27.47 21.54 -5.29
C TYR A 198 26.13 21.48 -4.60
N LEU A 199 25.83 20.34 -4.00
CA LEU A 199 24.74 20.25 -3.03
C LEU A 199 25.27 20.76 -1.68
N LYS A 200 24.62 21.77 -1.13
CA LYS A 200 24.90 22.26 0.21
C LYS A 200 23.74 21.94 1.13
N ILE A 201 24.05 21.57 2.36
CA ILE A 201 23.06 21.40 3.45
C ILE A 201 23.40 22.44 4.51
N LYS A 202 22.44 23.32 4.81
CA LYS A 202 22.63 24.47 5.70
C LYS A 202 23.93 25.26 5.39
N GLY A 203 24.17 25.52 4.13
CA GLY A 203 25.33 26.26 3.65
C GLY A 203 26.64 25.45 3.54
N VAL A 204 26.71 24.22 4.06
CA VAL A 204 27.89 23.36 4.03
C VAL A 204 27.86 22.50 2.75
N PRO A 205 28.88 22.55 1.86
CA PRO A 205 28.95 21.70 0.68
C PRO A 205 29.21 20.25 1.08
N VAL A 206 28.25 19.35 0.72
CA VAL A 206 28.30 17.92 1.07
C VAL A 206 28.54 17.01 -0.13
N PHE A 207 28.22 17.48 -1.34
CA PHE A 207 28.35 16.68 -2.54
C PHE A 207 28.67 17.57 -3.75
N TYR A 208 29.56 17.11 -4.64
CA TYR A 208 29.94 17.78 -5.88
C TYR A 208 29.65 16.87 -7.07
N VAL A 209 29.07 17.44 -8.13
CA VAL A 209 28.93 16.80 -9.44
C VAL A 209 29.37 17.77 -10.55
N PRO A 210 30.24 17.34 -11.48
CA PRO A 210 30.68 18.20 -12.57
C PRO A 210 29.52 18.50 -13.55
N PHE A 211 28.59 17.61 -13.70
CA PHE A 211 27.43 17.79 -14.56
C PHE A 211 26.22 17.08 -13.94
N LEU A 212 25.12 17.80 -13.80
CA LEU A 212 23.82 17.28 -13.35
C LEU A 212 22.75 17.77 -14.32
N THR A 213 21.80 16.91 -14.65
CA THR A 213 20.60 17.30 -15.40
C THR A 213 19.39 16.69 -14.72
N HIS A 214 18.33 17.46 -14.65
CA HIS A 214 17.01 16.95 -14.23
C HIS A 214 15.93 17.56 -15.12
N PRO A 215 14.75 16.89 -15.23
CA PRO A 215 13.63 17.46 -15.96
C PRO A 215 13.11 18.72 -15.27
N ASP A 216 12.54 19.62 -16.07
CA ASP A 216 11.76 20.75 -15.57
C ASP A 216 10.63 20.24 -14.66
N PRO A 217 10.27 20.93 -13.57
CA PRO A 217 9.19 20.54 -12.66
C PRO A 217 7.82 20.36 -13.33
N THR A 218 7.61 20.92 -14.52
CA THR A 218 6.39 20.72 -15.30
C THR A 218 6.31 19.35 -15.98
N VAL A 219 7.44 18.66 -16.11
CA VAL A 219 7.55 17.34 -16.75
C VAL A 219 7.14 16.26 -15.75
N LYS A 220 5.97 15.71 -15.94
CA LYS A 220 5.44 14.65 -15.05
C LYS A 220 6.23 13.34 -15.13
N ARG A 221 6.94 13.09 -16.25
CA ARG A 221 7.62 11.81 -16.49
C ARG A 221 8.80 11.96 -17.46
N ARG A 222 9.99 11.52 -17.03
CA ARG A 222 11.20 11.52 -17.86
C ARG A 222 12.22 10.49 -17.40
N SER A 223 13.06 10.01 -18.34
CA SER A 223 14.21 9.16 -18.04
C SER A 223 15.27 9.93 -17.26
N GLY A 224 15.86 9.27 -16.26
CA GLY A 224 16.93 9.87 -15.46
C GLY A 224 17.36 8.98 -14.29
N LEU A 225 18.42 9.41 -13.63
CA LEU A 225 18.85 8.79 -12.38
C LEU A 225 17.81 9.06 -11.31
N MET A 226 17.42 7.99 -10.68
CA MET A 226 16.64 8.05 -9.44
C MET A 226 17.64 8.09 -8.28
N ALA A 227 17.13 8.39 -7.14
CA ALA A 227 17.94 8.31 -5.97
C ALA A 227 18.42 6.91 -5.67
N PRO A 228 19.65 6.78 -5.28
CA PRO A 228 20.21 5.52 -4.88
C PRO A 228 19.63 5.09 -3.53
N THR A 229 19.48 3.79 -3.36
CA THR A 229 19.29 3.19 -2.04
C THR A 229 20.67 2.82 -1.48
N MET A 230 20.89 3.07 -0.21
CA MET A 230 22.10 2.65 0.48
C MET A 230 21.77 2.10 1.87
N GLY A 231 22.53 1.11 2.29
CA GLY A 231 22.32 0.49 3.57
C GLY A 231 23.42 -0.49 3.94
N SER A 232 23.17 -1.26 4.98
CA SER A 232 24.04 -2.33 5.43
C SER A 232 23.22 -3.48 5.99
N SER A 233 23.58 -4.69 5.61
CA SER A 233 23.02 -5.91 6.15
C SER A 233 24.11 -6.95 6.45
N ASN A 234 23.80 -7.97 7.24
CA ASN A 234 24.77 -9.02 7.53
C ASN A 234 25.19 -9.79 6.27
N TYR A 235 24.26 -10.00 5.34
CA TYR A 235 24.50 -10.76 4.12
C TYR A 235 25.25 -9.96 3.05
N LEU A 236 24.81 -8.73 2.79
CA LEU A 236 25.39 -7.86 1.75
C LEU A 236 26.61 -7.07 2.23
N GLY A 237 26.77 -6.86 3.56
CA GLY A 237 27.65 -5.83 4.09
C GLY A 237 27.08 -4.46 3.77
N THR A 238 27.93 -3.47 3.59
CA THR A 238 27.51 -2.15 3.09
C THR A 238 27.16 -2.26 1.62
N TYR A 239 26.02 -1.71 1.22
CA TYR A 239 25.57 -1.74 -0.17
C TYR A 239 25.13 -0.37 -0.65
N PHE A 240 25.26 -0.19 -1.98
CA PHE A 240 24.84 0.99 -2.72
C PHE A 240 24.14 0.55 -4.00
N GLN A 241 22.90 0.97 -4.21
CA GLN A 241 22.08 0.61 -5.34
C GLN A 241 21.66 1.87 -6.11
N PRO A 242 22.43 2.29 -7.15
CA PRO A 242 21.99 3.32 -8.07
C PRO A 242 20.79 2.79 -8.88
N ARG A 243 19.86 3.68 -9.16
CA ARG A 243 18.66 3.36 -9.92
C ARG A 243 18.51 4.30 -11.09
N TYR A 244 18.24 3.75 -12.26
CA TYR A 244 17.96 4.53 -13.46
C TYR A 244 16.55 4.23 -13.94
N PHE A 245 15.72 5.26 -13.99
CA PHE A 245 14.39 5.20 -14.57
C PHE A 245 14.47 5.53 -16.05
N TRP A 246 14.01 4.63 -16.88
CA TRP A 246 13.93 4.77 -18.32
C TRP A 246 12.47 4.84 -18.75
N ALA A 247 11.99 6.03 -19.09
CA ALA A 247 10.71 6.25 -19.75
C ALA A 247 10.88 5.94 -21.24
N LEU A 248 10.61 4.70 -21.64
CA LEU A 248 10.80 4.27 -23.03
C LEU A 248 9.83 4.96 -23.97
N ASP A 249 8.56 5.03 -23.55
CA ASP A 249 7.45 5.76 -24.19
C ASP A 249 6.44 6.16 -23.09
N ASP A 250 5.31 6.77 -23.45
CA ASP A 250 4.30 7.27 -22.50
C ASP A 250 3.68 6.17 -21.64
N GLN A 251 3.76 4.93 -22.03
CA GLN A 251 3.13 3.78 -21.40
C GLN A 251 4.16 2.82 -20.78
N THR A 252 5.44 2.88 -21.16
CA THR A 252 6.46 1.92 -20.78
C THR A 252 7.51 2.53 -19.87
N ASN A 253 7.71 1.89 -18.71
CA ASN A 253 8.77 2.22 -17.74
C ASN A 253 9.72 1.05 -17.56
N ILE A 254 11.02 1.33 -17.59
CA ILE A 254 12.06 0.40 -17.19
C ILE A 254 12.85 1.03 -16.04
N ILE A 255 13.11 0.27 -14.99
CA ILE A 255 14.02 0.66 -13.92
C ILE A 255 15.17 -0.32 -13.94
N LEU A 256 16.39 0.21 -14.07
CA LEU A 256 17.61 -0.56 -13.89
C LEU A 256 18.18 -0.23 -12.51
N SER A 257 18.48 -1.24 -11.72
CA SER A 257 18.89 -1.09 -10.33
C SER A 257 20.03 -2.05 -9.96
N PRO A 258 21.23 -1.91 -10.56
CA PRO A 258 22.38 -2.70 -10.12
C PRO A 258 22.71 -2.35 -8.68
N GLU A 259 23.06 -3.35 -7.87
CA GLU A 259 23.43 -3.18 -6.47
C GLU A 259 24.87 -3.62 -6.26
N TYR A 260 25.67 -2.74 -5.71
CA TYR A 260 27.06 -2.96 -5.35
C TYR A 260 27.15 -3.21 -3.85
N SER A 261 27.70 -4.34 -3.45
CA SER A 261 27.84 -4.73 -2.07
C SER A 261 29.30 -5.02 -1.69
N SER A 262 29.63 -4.84 -0.41
CA SER A 262 31.00 -5.11 0.07
C SER A 262 31.32 -6.59 0.25
N LYS A 263 30.30 -7.46 0.25
CA LYS A 263 30.46 -8.89 0.51
C LYS A 263 30.07 -9.79 -0.66
N LYS A 264 29.38 -9.25 -1.67
CA LYS A 264 28.86 -10.02 -2.82
C LYS A 264 29.27 -9.34 -4.13
N ASP A 265 29.25 -10.13 -5.20
CA ASP A 265 29.35 -9.60 -6.55
C ASP A 265 28.14 -8.70 -6.88
N ILE A 266 28.22 -8.01 -8.01
CA ILE A 266 27.14 -7.11 -8.47
C ILE A 266 25.84 -7.90 -8.57
N ILE A 267 24.78 -7.37 -7.95
CA ILE A 267 23.43 -7.88 -8.06
C ILE A 267 22.70 -7.05 -9.10
N TRP A 268 22.34 -7.66 -10.21
CA TRP A 268 21.60 -7.03 -11.29
C TRP A 268 20.13 -7.02 -10.96
N GLY A 269 19.55 -5.85 -10.75
CA GLY A 269 18.13 -5.65 -10.50
C GLY A 269 17.48 -4.85 -11.60
N GLY A 270 16.18 -5.09 -11.81
CA GLY A 270 15.41 -4.31 -12.75
C GLY A 270 13.91 -4.53 -12.62
N ALA A 271 13.16 -3.55 -13.12
CA ALA A 271 11.72 -3.63 -13.23
C ALA A 271 11.26 -3.08 -14.58
N TYR A 272 10.24 -3.69 -15.13
CA TYR A 272 9.55 -3.28 -16.34
C TYR A 272 8.09 -3.08 -16.01
N LYS A 273 7.49 -1.95 -16.42
CA LYS A 273 6.05 -1.70 -16.30
C LYS A 273 5.54 -1.18 -17.64
N HIS A 274 4.43 -1.73 -18.08
CA HIS A 274 3.74 -1.26 -19.28
C HIS A 274 2.24 -1.13 -19.01
N TYR A 275 1.67 -0.01 -19.47
CA TYR A 275 0.25 0.30 -19.35
C TYR A 275 -0.36 0.30 -20.75
N PHE A 276 -1.19 -0.69 -21.03
CA PHE A 276 -2.03 -0.73 -22.23
C PHE A 276 -3.33 0.04 -21.97
N TYR A 277 -4.13 0.23 -22.97
CA TYR A 277 -5.44 0.88 -22.82
C TYR A 277 -6.34 0.17 -21.81
N SER A 278 -6.39 -1.17 -21.86
CA SER A 278 -7.23 -2.01 -20.98
C SER A 278 -6.42 -3.00 -20.14
N ALA A 279 -5.11 -2.80 -20.02
CA ALA A 279 -4.26 -3.73 -19.29
C ALA A 279 -3.05 -3.03 -18.67
N TYR A 280 -2.49 -3.62 -17.65
CA TYR A 280 -1.13 -3.30 -17.22
C TYR A 280 -0.35 -4.57 -16.92
N THR A 281 0.96 -4.50 -17.08
CA THR A 281 1.90 -5.53 -16.68
C THR A 281 3.07 -4.92 -15.93
N SER A 282 3.51 -5.59 -14.88
CA SER A 282 4.70 -5.24 -14.11
C SER A 282 5.56 -6.48 -13.93
N LEU A 283 6.81 -6.38 -14.30
CA LEU A 283 7.82 -7.43 -14.16
C LEU A 283 8.97 -6.85 -13.35
N SER A 284 9.43 -7.53 -12.32
CA SER A 284 10.61 -7.14 -11.55
C SER A 284 11.42 -8.36 -11.15
N GLY A 285 12.71 -8.19 -11.04
CA GLY A 285 13.56 -9.28 -10.64
C GLY A 285 14.98 -8.85 -10.37
N THR A 286 15.70 -9.77 -9.74
CA THR A 286 17.13 -9.63 -9.47
C THR A 286 17.87 -10.87 -9.87
N TYR A 287 19.14 -10.73 -10.19
CA TYR A 287 20.04 -11.82 -10.54
C TYR A 287 21.43 -11.55 -10.00
N MET A 288 22.04 -12.55 -9.39
CA MET A 288 23.43 -12.52 -8.95
C MET A 288 24.14 -13.85 -9.17
N LYS A 289 25.45 -13.80 -9.24
CA LYS A 289 26.32 -14.95 -9.13
C LYS A 289 26.80 -15.07 -7.69
N ASP A 290 26.52 -16.19 -7.03
CA ASP A 290 26.95 -16.44 -5.65
C ASP A 290 28.08 -17.49 -5.66
N THR A 291 29.15 -17.21 -4.92
CA THR A 291 30.31 -18.09 -4.80
C THR A 291 30.37 -18.84 -3.47
N GLU A 292 29.38 -18.63 -2.60
CA GLU A 292 29.33 -19.33 -1.31
C GLU A 292 29.11 -20.84 -1.48
N LYS A 293 29.86 -21.63 -0.70
CA LYS A 293 29.65 -23.07 -0.62
C LYS A 293 28.23 -23.39 -0.15
N ASN A 294 27.62 -24.39 -0.76
CA ASN A 294 26.26 -24.88 -0.48
C ASN A 294 25.13 -23.99 -0.93
N LYS A 295 25.39 -22.96 -1.74
CA LYS A 295 24.37 -22.16 -2.41
C LYS A 295 24.42 -22.37 -3.92
N PRO A 296 23.32 -22.17 -4.65
CA PRO A 296 23.33 -22.15 -6.10
C PRO A 296 24.26 -21.06 -6.63
N HIS A 297 25.04 -21.34 -7.68
CA HIS A 297 25.90 -20.32 -8.30
C HIS A 297 25.13 -19.17 -8.94
N HIS A 298 23.91 -19.45 -9.42
CA HIS A 298 23.02 -18.46 -10.03
C HIS A 298 21.80 -18.30 -9.15
N ARG A 299 21.61 -17.11 -8.59
CA ARG A 299 20.52 -16.79 -7.68
C ARG A 299 19.76 -15.57 -8.15
N GLY A 300 18.49 -15.54 -7.84
CA GLY A 300 17.63 -14.42 -8.22
C GLY A 300 16.16 -14.67 -7.93
N ASN A 301 15.35 -13.67 -8.21
CA ASN A 301 13.91 -13.76 -8.17
C ASN A 301 13.30 -13.15 -9.43
N LEU A 302 12.06 -13.52 -9.69
CA LEU A 302 11.23 -12.94 -10.74
C LEU A 302 9.81 -12.79 -10.19
N PHE A 303 9.30 -11.57 -10.18
CA PHE A 303 7.92 -11.25 -9.83
C PHE A 303 7.25 -10.58 -11.02
N ALA A 304 6.10 -11.10 -11.41
CA ALA A 304 5.33 -10.59 -12.53
C ALA A 304 3.87 -10.45 -12.12
N THR A 305 3.31 -9.27 -12.22
CA THR A 305 1.90 -8.99 -11.93
C THR A 305 1.26 -8.26 -13.11
N GLY A 306 0.00 -8.54 -13.34
CA GLY A 306 -0.73 -7.82 -14.36
C GLY A 306 -2.23 -8.05 -14.30
N ARG A 307 -2.93 -7.17 -14.99
CA ARG A 307 -4.36 -7.21 -15.18
C ARG A 307 -4.68 -6.84 -16.62
N TYR A 308 -5.62 -7.54 -17.20
CA TYR A 308 -6.17 -7.29 -18.51
C TYR A 308 -7.70 -7.31 -18.42
N ASP A 309 -8.33 -6.16 -18.64
CA ASP A 309 -9.77 -6.03 -18.77
C ASP A 309 -10.13 -6.38 -20.24
N ILE A 310 -10.58 -7.62 -20.45
CA ILE A 310 -10.88 -8.16 -21.79
C ILE A 310 -12.08 -7.43 -22.39
N ASN A 311 -13.09 -7.18 -21.55
CA ASN A 311 -14.26 -6.35 -21.80
C ASN A 311 -14.89 -5.93 -20.47
N ASP A 312 -16.07 -5.29 -20.51
CA ASP A 312 -16.76 -4.79 -19.31
C ASP A 312 -17.10 -5.88 -18.30
N ASP A 313 -17.32 -7.11 -18.73
CA ASP A 313 -17.66 -8.25 -17.87
C ASP A 313 -16.45 -9.07 -17.46
N TRP A 314 -15.42 -9.21 -18.31
CA TRP A 314 -14.33 -10.16 -18.14
C TRP A 314 -12.99 -9.51 -17.85
N ARG A 315 -12.31 -10.05 -16.89
CA ARG A 315 -10.97 -9.64 -16.46
C ARG A 315 -10.06 -10.86 -16.31
N MET A 316 -8.81 -10.71 -16.72
CA MET A 316 -7.72 -11.61 -16.41
C MET A 316 -6.74 -10.92 -15.45
N THR A 317 -6.30 -11.63 -14.42
CA THR A 317 -5.21 -11.21 -13.53
C THR A 317 -4.17 -12.30 -13.42
N TYR A 318 -2.91 -11.90 -13.21
CA TYR A 318 -1.86 -12.84 -12.87
C TYR A 318 -0.89 -12.23 -11.86
N ASP A 319 -0.39 -13.10 -10.99
CA ASP A 319 0.66 -12.82 -10.02
C ASP A 319 1.61 -14.02 -10.00
N VAL A 320 2.74 -13.88 -10.67
CA VAL A 320 3.75 -14.93 -10.78
C VAL A 320 4.94 -14.57 -9.93
N ARG A 321 5.30 -15.44 -9.00
CA ARG A 321 6.37 -15.24 -8.03
C ARG A 321 7.33 -16.42 -8.05
N TYR A 322 8.59 -16.12 -8.31
CA TYR A 322 9.65 -17.11 -8.35
C TYR A 322 10.89 -16.64 -7.57
N ALA A 323 11.51 -17.54 -6.84
CA ALA A 323 12.83 -17.35 -6.25
C ALA A 323 13.69 -18.60 -6.56
N SER A 324 14.97 -18.39 -6.79
CA SER A 324 15.93 -19.45 -7.13
C SER A 324 16.04 -20.50 -6.04
N ASP A 325 16.05 -20.05 -4.80
CA ASP A 325 16.18 -20.88 -3.61
C ASP A 325 15.35 -20.30 -2.45
N TYR A 326 15.23 -21.06 -1.38
CA TYR A 326 14.33 -20.82 -0.26
C TYR A 326 14.76 -19.70 0.68
N ILE A 327 16.04 -19.30 0.68
CA ILE A 327 16.54 -18.23 1.56
C ILE A 327 16.85 -16.92 0.82
N TYR A 328 16.84 -16.95 -0.52
CA TYR A 328 17.24 -15.78 -1.33
C TYR A 328 16.51 -14.52 -0.95
N LEU A 329 15.17 -14.58 -0.87
CA LEU A 329 14.36 -13.41 -0.54
C LEU A 329 14.67 -12.87 0.86
N LYS A 330 14.97 -13.76 1.81
CA LYS A 330 15.27 -13.38 3.19
C LYS A 330 16.64 -12.73 3.33
N GLU A 331 17.64 -13.27 2.65
CA GLU A 331 18.99 -12.71 2.63
C GLU A 331 19.05 -11.34 1.95
N MET A 332 18.17 -11.15 0.96
CA MET A 332 18.05 -9.89 0.22
C MET A 332 17.02 -8.92 0.80
N SER A 333 16.41 -9.24 1.95
CA SER A 333 15.35 -8.43 2.60
C SER A 333 14.21 -8.04 1.64
N MET A 334 13.82 -8.98 0.78
CA MET A 334 12.81 -8.75 -0.26
C MET A 334 11.38 -8.99 0.21
N PRO A 335 10.37 -8.49 -0.49
CA PRO A 335 8.98 -8.82 -0.22
C PRO A 335 8.73 -10.33 -0.18
N ASN A 336 7.80 -10.77 0.66
CA ASN A 336 7.45 -12.18 0.88
C ASN A 336 8.57 -13.06 1.48
N GLN A 337 9.58 -12.46 2.07
CA GLN A 337 10.71 -13.18 2.68
C GLN A 337 10.31 -14.12 3.84
N ASP A 338 9.22 -13.82 4.54
CA ASP A 338 8.73 -14.57 5.70
C ASP A 338 7.60 -15.55 5.35
N ASP A 339 7.19 -15.60 4.09
CA ASP A 339 6.19 -16.55 3.62
C ASP A 339 6.71 -17.99 3.68
N ALA A 340 5.83 -18.93 4.02
CA ALA A 340 6.20 -20.35 3.99
C ALA A 340 6.37 -20.89 2.55
N TRP A 341 5.69 -20.24 1.60
CA TRP A 341 5.76 -20.52 0.17
C TRP A 341 5.36 -19.31 -0.66
N LEU A 342 5.91 -19.21 -1.87
CA LEU A 342 5.44 -18.25 -2.87
C LEU A 342 4.27 -18.85 -3.64
N THR A 343 3.19 -18.08 -3.75
CA THR A 343 2.04 -18.46 -4.55
C THR A 343 2.11 -17.72 -5.88
N SER A 344 2.07 -18.48 -6.98
CA SER A 344 1.82 -17.95 -8.32
C SER A 344 0.39 -18.26 -8.73
N MET A 345 -0.29 -17.30 -9.33
CA MET A 345 -1.70 -17.39 -9.70
C MET A 345 -1.95 -16.79 -11.08
N VAL A 346 -2.84 -17.40 -11.83
CA VAL A 346 -3.52 -16.80 -13.00
C VAL A 346 -5.01 -16.97 -12.80
N SER A 347 -5.77 -15.90 -12.98
CA SER A 347 -7.23 -15.88 -12.76
C SER A 347 -7.91 -15.20 -13.94
N PHE A 348 -9.00 -15.81 -14.40
CA PHE A 348 -9.99 -15.23 -15.31
C PHE A 348 -11.28 -15.06 -14.54
N GLU A 349 -11.84 -13.86 -14.51
CA GLU A 349 -13.03 -13.54 -13.74
C GLU A 349 -14.07 -12.86 -14.63
N ARG A 350 -15.34 -13.21 -14.39
CA ARG A 350 -16.48 -12.57 -15.02
C ARG A 350 -17.42 -12.01 -13.98
N PHE A 351 -17.83 -10.78 -14.15
CA PHE A 351 -18.82 -10.07 -13.33
C PHE A 351 -19.97 -9.63 -14.21
N LYS A 352 -21.17 -10.15 -13.98
CA LYS A 352 -22.35 -9.74 -14.73
C LYS A 352 -23.59 -9.67 -13.83
N GLY A 353 -23.99 -8.46 -13.46
CA GLY A 353 -25.07 -8.25 -12.52
C GLY A 353 -24.73 -8.86 -11.15
N ARG A 354 -25.48 -9.90 -10.74
CA ARG A 354 -25.22 -10.68 -9.52
C ARG A 354 -24.41 -11.95 -9.78
N ASP A 355 -24.17 -12.29 -11.03
CA ASP A 355 -23.47 -13.52 -11.40
C ASP A 355 -21.96 -13.31 -11.37
N TYR A 356 -21.24 -14.31 -10.88
CA TYR A 356 -19.80 -14.33 -10.84
C TYR A 356 -19.26 -15.67 -11.36
N VAL A 357 -18.20 -15.62 -12.15
CA VAL A 357 -17.47 -16.82 -12.61
C VAL A 357 -15.97 -16.54 -12.47
N SER A 358 -15.24 -17.48 -11.89
CA SER A 358 -13.77 -17.46 -11.92
C SER A 358 -13.20 -18.78 -12.43
N ALA A 359 -12.06 -18.70 -13.12
CA ALA A 359 -11.25 -19.84 -13.50
C ALA A 359 -9.79 -19.52 -13.17
N GLU A 360 -9.20 -20.28 -12.27
CA GLU A 360 -7.93 -19.99 -11.63
C GLU A 360 -6.96 -21.16 -11.78
N ALA A 361 -5.67 -20.82 -11.79
CA ALA A 361 -4.59 -21.78 -11.69
C ALA A 361 -3.56 -21.32 -10.67
N TYR A 362 -3.08 -22.24 -9.83
CA TYR A 362 -2.11 -21.98 -8.78
C TYR A 362 -0.90 -22.87 -8.86
N TYR A 363 0.26 -22.28 -8.59
CA TYR A 363 1.53 -22.97 -8.40
C TYR A 363 2.19 -22.48 -7.12
N TYR A 364 2.76 -23.39 -6.33
CA TYR A 364 3.37 -23.09 -5.03
C TYR A 364 4.86 -23.45 -5.03
N LYS A 365 5.71 -22.50 -4.65
CA LYS A 365 7.15 -22.68 -4.43
C LYS A 365 7.45 -22.58 -2.93
N ILE A 366 8.03 -23.63 -2.34
CA ILE A 366 8.34 -23.64 -0.90
C ILE A 366 9.51 -22.70 -0.60
N LEU A 367 9.36 -21.89 0.48
CA LEU A 367 10.41 -21.07 1.06
C LEU A 367 10.76 -21.50 2.51
N SER A 368 10.08 -22.49 3.08
CA SER A 368 10.26 -22.85 4.49
C SER A 368 11.56 -23.61 4.74
N TYR A 369 12.41 -22.99 5.55
CA TYR A 369 13.68 -23.56 6.00
C TYR A 369 13.53 -24.68 7.04
N ASN A 370 12.59 -24.54 7.98
CA ASN A 370 12.40 -25.55 9.04
C ASN A 370 12.12 -26.95 8.48
N LEU A 371 11.64 -27.03 7.25
CA LEU A 371 11.42 -28.27 6.53
C LEU A 371 12.70 -28.85 5.92
N MET A 372 13.73 -28.01 5.68
CA MET A 372 15.00 -28.45 5.08
C MET A 372 16.00 -29.00 6.06
N ARG A 373 16.08 -28.44 7.28
CA ARG A 373 17.14 -28.72 8.25
C ARG A 373 17.22 -30.18 8.67
N SER A 374 16.11 -30.89 8.61
CA SER A 374 16.09 -32.30 9.06
C SER A 374 16.59 -33.28 8.00
N ASN A 375 16.55 -32.95 6.70
CA ASN A 375 17.02 -33.84 5.61
C ASN A 375 16.76 -33.19 4.24
N GLN A 376 17.80 -33.00 3.39
CA GLN A 376 17.65 -32.53 2.01
C GLN A 376 16.69 -33.38 1.16
N ASN A 377 16.65 -34.69 1.43
CA ASN A 377 15.73 -35.58 0.76
C ASN A 377 14.27 -35.34 1.14
N ARG A 378 14.02 -34.89 2.38
CA ARG A 378 12.68 -34.50 2.86
C ARG A 378 12.20 -33.24 2.18
N PHE A 379 13.05 -32.25 1.96
CA PHE A 379 12.69 -31.02 1.23
C PHE A 379 12.32 -31.30 -0.22
N LYS A 380 13.16 -32.03 -0.96
CA LYS A 380 12.84 -32.42 -2.34
C LYS A 380 11.53 -33.19 -2.44
N ARG A 381 11.22 -34.02 -1.43
CA ARG A 381 9.93 -34.72 -1.34
C ARG A 381 8.79 -33.77 -1.07
N LEU A 382 8.95 -32.83 -0.13
CA LEU A 382 7.92 -31.84 0.21
C LEU A 382 7.62 -30.87 -0.95
N ASP A 383 8.63 -30.50 -1.73
CA ASP A 383 8.43 -29.66 -2.92
C ASP A 383 7.61 -30.43 -4.00
N ARG A 384 7.81 -31.74 -4.14
CA ARG A 384 7.02 -32.62 -5.02
C ARG A 384 5.61 -32.92 -4.49
N GLU A 385 5.41 -32.84 -3.19
CA GLU A 385 4.10 -32.98 -2.53
C GLU A 385 3.23 -31.70 -2.63
N LYS A 386 3.81 -30.54 -3.03
CA LYS A 386 3.04 -29.32 -3.24
C LYS A 386 2.13 -29.45 -4.47
N PRO A 387 0.88 -29.00 -4.34
CA PRO A 387 -0.07 -29.12 -5.44
C PRO A 387 0.20 -28.09 -6.54
N ILE A 388 -0.08 -28.50 -7.76
CA ILE A 388 -0.49 -27.63 -8.85
C ILE A 388 -2.01 -27.73 -8.89
N VAL A 389 -2.70 -26.60 -8.79
CA VAL A 389 -4.16 -26.55 -8.85
C VAL A 389 -4.54 -25.89 -10.16
N ALA A 390 -5.03 -26.68 -11.09
CA ALA A 390 -5.45 -26.19 -12.41
C ALA A 390 -6.32 -27.23 -13.17
N PRO A 391 -7.55 -26.87 -13.59
CA PRO A 391 -8.25 -25.64 -13.26
C PRO A 391 -8.90 -25.68 -11.87
N LEU A 392 -9.05 -24.53 -11.27
CA LEU A 392 -9.96 -24.25 -10.17
C LEU A 392 -11.05 -23.32 -10.72
N ILE A 393 -12.25 -23.83 -10.93
CA ILE A 393 -13.36 -23.03 -11.46
C ILE A 393 -14.42 -22.88 -10.39
N TYR A 394 -14.91 -21.65 -10.25
CA TYR A 394 -16.06 -21.30 -9.43
C TYR A 394 -17.05 -20.50 -10.28
N ALA A 395 -18.34 -20.80 -10.14
CA ALA A 395 -19.40 -20.05 -10.77
C ALA A 395 -20.58 -19.93 -9.82
N GLU A 396 -21.15 -18.74 -9.75
CA GLU A 396 -22.30 -18.41 -8.92
C GLU A 396 -23.32 -17.65 -9.77
N PHE A 397 -24.56 -18.15 -9.77
CA PHE A 397 -25.66 -17.61 -10.56
C PHE A 397 -26.87 -17.41 -9.67
N TYR A 398 -27.57 -16.30 -9.89
CA TYR A 398 -28.78 -15.95 -9.17
C TYR A 398 -29.98 -15.85 -10.12
N SER A 399 -31.10 -16.45 -9.74
CA SER A 399 -32.34 -16.20 -10.44
C SER A 399 -32.93 -14.83 -10.06
N ASP A 400 -33.82 -14.33 -10.90
CA ASP A 400 -34.67 -13.20 -10.53
C ASP A 400 -35.57 -13.59 -9.32
N PRO A 401 -35.87 -12.63 -8.42
CA PRO A 401 -36.78 -12.87 -7.32
C PRO A 401 -38.19 -13.21 -7.79
N SER A 402 -38.80 -14.21 -7.18
CA SER A 402 -40.18 -14.55 -7.41
C SER A 402 -41.13 -13.49 -6.83
N ARG A 403 -42.44 -13.64 -7.04
CA ARG A 403 -43.48 -12.74 -6.47
C ARG A 403 -43.44 -12.63 -4.94
N ILE A 404 -42.96 -13.66 -4.26
CA ILE A 404 -42.82 -13.67 -2.79
C ILE A 404 -41.42 -13.27 -2.34
N GLY A 405 -40.54 -12.87 -3.26
CA GLY A 405 -39.15 -12.44 -2.98
C GLY A 405 -38.17 -13.61 -2.86
N SER A 406 -38.56 -14.86 -3.09
CA SER A 406 -37.62 -15.98 -3.10
C SER A 406 -36.81 -16.04 -4.39
N TYR A 407 -35.58 -16.53 -4.32
CA TYR A 407 -34.67 -16.72 -5.45
C TYR A 407 -33.86 -18.00 -5.31
N PHE A 408 -33.33 -18.47 -6.44
CA PHE A 408 -32.37 -19.57 -6.47
C PHE A 408 -30.94 -18.99 -6.55
N LYS A 409 -30.05 -19.56 -5.76
CA LYS A 409 -28.63 -19.40 -5.80
C LYS A 409 -28.00 -20.72 -6.23
N ASN A 410 -27.29 -20.75 -7.34
CA ASN A 410 -26.65 -21.94 -7.87
C ASN A 410 -25.14 -21.71 -7.92
N GLU A 411 -24.39 -22.57 -7.21
CA GLU A 411 -22.95 -22.56 -7.20
C GLU A 411 -22.43 -23.82 -7.91
N PHE A 412 -21.44 -23.63 -8.77
CA PHE A 412 -20.71 -24.71 -9.41
C PHE A 412 -19.22 -24.54 -9.15
N GLY A 413 -18.57 -25.62 -8.75
CA GLY A 413 -17.14 -25.63 -8.48
C GLY A 413 -16.47 -26.86 -9.09
N THR A 414 -15.32 -26.67 -9.71
CA THR A 414 -14.44 -27.78 -10.05
C THR A 414 -13.03 -27.49 -9.59
N ALA A 415 -12.31 -28.52 -9.15
CA ALA A 415 -10.91 -28.42 -8.78
C ALA A 415 -10.14 -29.63 -9.31
N SER A 416 -9.02 -29.38 -9.98
CA SER A 416 -8.07 -30.40 -10.35
C SER A 416 -6.75 -30.13 -9.63
N ILE A 417 -6.37 -31.02 -8.73
CA ILE A 417 -5.22 -30.90 -7.84
C ILE A 417 -4.25 -32.03 -8.17
N TYR A 418 -3.13 -31.63 -8.74
CA TYR A 418 -2.06 -32.54 -9.14
C TYR A 418 -0.86 -32.40 -8.21
N ARG A 419 -0.28 -33.54 -7.78
CA ARG A 419 1.00 -33.60 -7.07
C ARG A 419 1.90 -34.61 -7.74
N GLN A 420 3.20 -34.29 -7.82
CA GLN A 420 4.18 -35.24 -8.33
C GLN A 420 4.28 -36.45 -7.38
N ASP A 421 4.37 -36.19 -6.09
CA ASP A 421 4.31 -37.18 -5.03
C ASP A 421 3.08 -36.91 -4.12
N GLY A 422 2.33 -37.96 -3.78
CA GLY A 422 1.15 -37.86 -2.94
C GLY A 422 -0.16 -38.00 -3.71
N GLN A 423 -1.22 -37.61 -3.06
CA GLN A 423 -2.60 -37.73 -3.57
C GLN A 423 -2.90 -36.74 -4.69
N GLN A 424 -3.72 -37.17 -5.63
CA GLN A 424 -4.27 -36.32 -6.70
C GLN A 424 -5.79 -36.36 -6.60
N THR A 425 -6.42 -35.23 -6.81
CA THR A 425 -7.87 -35.08 -6.62
C THR A 425 -8.48 -34.26 -7.76
N GLN A 426 -9.53 -34.80 -8.36
CA GLN A 426 -10.42 -34.05 -9.24
C GLN A 426 -11.79 -34.02 -8.59
N ARG A 427 -12.41 -32.85 -8.52
CA ARG A 427 -13.70 -32.63 -7.90
C ARG A 427 -14.61 -31.83 -8.82
N LEU A 428 -15.87 -32.22 -8.85
CA LEU A 428 -16.97 -31.43 -9.37
C LEU A 428 -18.01 -31.28 -8.25
N THR A 429 -18.40 -30.05 -7.98
CA THR A 429 -19.38 -29.68 -6.93
C THR A 429 -20.48 -28.83 -7.55
N SER A 430 -21.73 -29.09 -7.15
CA SER A 430 -22.88 -28.23 -7.42
C SER A 430 -23.65 -28.01 -6.13
N ILE A 431 -23.95 -26.75 -5.79
CA ILE A 431 -24.80 -26.37 -4.67
C ILE A 431 -25.97 -25.58 -5.24
N ASN A 432 -27.17 -26.13 -5.08
CA ASN A 432 -28.42 -25.51 -5.50
C ASN A 432 -29.19 -25.11 -4.23
N ALA A 433 -29.38 -23.83 -4.01
CA ALA A 433 -30.05 -23.28 -2.86
C ALA A 433 -31.25 -22.44 -3.27
N TRP A 434 -32.38 -22.67 -2.61
CA TRP A 434 -33.54 -21.79 -2.61
C TRP A 434 -33.47 -20.92 -1.37
N GLU A 435 -33.66 -19.62 -1.52
CA GLU A 435 -33.63 -18.65 -0.44
C GLU A 435 -34.87 -17.76 -0.44
N LEU A 436 -35.42 -17.51 0.75
CA LEU A 436 -36.56 -16.63 0.96
C LEU A 436 -36.27 -15.68 2.13
N PRO A 437 -35.88 -14.43 1.89
CA PRO A 437 -35.85 -13.41 2.92
C PRO A 437 -37.24 -12.85 3.20
N VAL A 438 -37.61 -12.72 4.48
CA VAL A 438 -38.87 -12.16 4.91
C VAL A 438 -38.62 -11.16 6.04
N THR A 439 -39.26 -10.01 5.96
CA THR A 439 -39.30 -9.04 7.07
C THR A 439 -40.77 -8.88 7.52
N THR A 440 -41.04 -9.13 8.80
CA THR A 440 -42.37 -8.97 9.36
C THR A 440 -42.66 -7.49 9.68
N THR A 441 -43.93 -7.19 9.93
CA THR A 441 -44.36 -5.84 10.37
C THR A 441 -43.79 -5.44 11.73
N PHE A 442 -43.39 -6.41 12.56
CA PHE A 442 -42.70 -6.16 13.84
C PHE A 442 -41.23 -5.92 13.72
N GLY A 443 -40.65 -6.00 12.47
CA GLY A 443 -39.22 -5.79 12.21
C GLY A 443 -38.38 -7.07 12.36
N GLU A 444 -38.99 -8.23 12.61
CA GLU A 444 -38.26 -9.50 12.58
C GLU A 444 -37.81 -9.82 11.16
N LYS A 445 -36.59 -10.30 11.04
CA LYS A 445 -35.99 -10.71 9.76
C LYS A 445 -35.77 -12.20 9.77
N TYR A 446 -36.38 -12.88 8.82
CA TYR A 446 -36.18 -14.29 8.58
C TYR A 446 -35.46 -14.51 7.25
N ARG A 447 -34.59 -15.49 7.19
CA ARG A 447 -34.03 -16.02 5.94
C ARG A 447 -34.17 -17.53 5.97
N PHE A 448 -35.06 -18.05 5.14
CA PHE A 448 -35.21 -19.49 4.94
C PHE A 448 -34.35 -19.94 3.80
N VAL A 449 -33.63 -21.06 4.00
CA VAL A 449 -32.71 -21.63 3.01
C VAL A 449 -33.00 -23.13 2.91
N ALA A 450 -33.14 -23.63 1.70
CA ALA A 450 -33.13 -25.05 1.42
C ALA A 450 -32.13 -25.33 0.31
N SER A 451 -31.14 -26.19 0.56
CA SER A 451 -30.06 -26.44 -0.38
C SER A 451 -29.76 -27.92 -0.54
N VAL A 452 -29.26 -28.28 -1.71
CA VAL A 452 -28.69 -29.58 -2.02
C VAL A 452 -27.33 -29.41 -2.62
N LYS A 453 -26.32 -29.96 -1.96
CA LYS A 453 -24.95 -30.05 -2.46
C LYS A 453 -24.71 -31.44 -3.04
N SER A 454 -24.20 -31.48 -4.27
CA SER A 454 -23.86 -32.69 -4.99
C SER A 454 -22.37 -32.64 -5.38
N ASP A 455 -21.61 -33.63 -4.97
CA ASP A 455 -20.19 -33.72 -5.25
C ASP A 455 -19.83 -35.03 -5.95
N ALA A 456 -18.95 -34.95 -6.93
CA ALA A 456 -18.31 -36.10 -7.56
C ALA A 456 -16.77 -35.94 -7.50
N TYR A 457 -16.09 -36.99 -7.12
CA TYR A 457 -14.63 -37.02 -6.98
C TYR A 457 -14.03 -38.17 -7.78
N TYR A 458 -12.89 -37.88 -8.41
CA TYR A 458 -11.90 -38.89 -8.79
C TYR A 458 -10.64 -38.66 -7.96
N VAL A 459 -10.20 -39.70 -7.26
CA VAL A 459 -9.08 -39.62 -6.32
C VAL A 459 -8.05 -40.69 -6.68
N ASN A 460 -6.79 -40.33 -6.68
CA ASN A 460 -5.68 -41.23 -6.94
C ASN A 460 -4.66 -41.14 -5.79
N ARG A 461 -4.21 -42.29 -5.30
CA ARG A 461 -3.20 -42.42 -4.25
C ARG A 461 -3.49 -41.71 -2.94
N TYR A 462 -4.76 -41.67 -2.52
CA TYR A 462 -5.14 -41.07 -1.26
C TYR A 462 -4.85 -41.98 -0.07
N LEU A 463 -3.89 -41.57 0.77
CA LEU A 463 -3.56 -42.26 2.01
C LEU A 463 -4.46 -41.75 3.14
N TYR A 464 -5.55 -42.43 3.44
CA TYR A 464 -6.55 -42.00 4.43
C TYR A 464 -6.22 -42.43 5.86
N ASN A 465 -5.35 -43.44 6.00
CA ASN A 465 -4.69 -43.79 7.26
C ASN A 465 -3.23 -44.26 6.96
N LYS A 466 -2.44 -44.57 7.97
CA LYS A 466 -1.03 -44.90 7.78
C LYS A 466 -0.76 -46.11 6.87
N GLU A 467 -1.74 -46.96 6.59
CA GLU A 467 -1.57 -48.25 5.92
C GLU A 467 -2.42 -48.39 4.64
N ASN A 468 -3.54 -47.66 4.53
CA ASN A 468 -4.52 -47.86 3.46
C ASN A 468 -4.58 -46.70 2.51
N THR A 469 -4.60 -46.99 1.23
CA THR A 469 -4.77 -46.03 0.15
C THR A 469 -6.06 -46.27 -0.61
N TYR A 470 -6.65 -45.17 -1.08
CA TYR A 470 -7.81 -45.18 -1.96
C TYR A 470 -7.49 -44.62 -3.33
N THR A 471 -7.92 -45.32 -4.38
CA THR A 471 -7.91 -44.86 -5.77
C THR A 471 -9.26 -45.23 -6.39
N GLY A 472 -9.96 -44.26 -6.96
CA GLY A 472 -11.27 -44.50 -7.58
C GLY A 472 -12.19 -43.28 -7.57
N THR A 473 -13.41 -43.51 -8.01
CA THR A 473 -14.46 -42.48 -8.04
C THR A 473 -15.39 -42.59 -6.83
N THR A 474 -15.88 -41.48 -6.33
CA THR A 474 -16.91 -41.43 -5.29
C THR A 474 -17.80 -40.23 -5.50
N ALA A 475 -19.05 -40.33 -5.05
CA ALA A 475 -20.00 -39.21 -5.10
C ALA A 475 -20.75 -39.12 -3.79
N ARG A 476 -21.31 -37.96 -3.51
CA ARG A 476 -22.21 -37.72 -2.38
C ARG A 476 -23.25 -36.67 -2.73
N ILE A 477 -24.39 -36.76 -2.06
CA ILE A 477 -25.45 -35.75 -2.07
C ILE A 477 -25.71 -35.37 -0.62
N PHE A 478 -25.79 -34.06 -0.35
CA PHE A 478 -25.96 -33.53 0.99
C PHE A 478 -27.07 -32.47 1.01
N PRO A 479 -28.29 -32.83 1.39
CA PRO A 479 -29.40 -31.90 1.58
C PRO A 479 -29.22 -31.14 2.90
N GLN A 480 -29.57 -29.86 2.93
CA GLN A 480 -29.52 -29.01 4.11
C GLN A 480 -30.68 -28.01 4.06
N ALA A 481 -31.29 -27.75 5.21
CA ALA A 481 -32.24 -26.66 5.37
C ALA A 481 -31.86 -25.80 6.56
N GLY A 482 -32.06 -24.51 6.44
CA GLY A 482 -31.70 -23.53 7.46
C GLY A 482 -32.74 -22.43 7.60
N VAL A 483 -32.89 -21.92 8.81
CA VAL A 483 -33.62 -20.70 9.10
C VAL A 483 -32.78 -19.79 9.97
N GLU A 484 -32.61 -18.57 9.53
CA GLU A 484 -32.00 -17.50 10.29
C GLU A 484 -33.08 -16.52 10.74
N TRP A 485 -33.11 -16.19 12.01
CA TRP A 485 -33.98 -15.19 12.61
C TRP A 485 -33.12 -14.10 13.27
N LYS A 486 -33.54 -12.85 13.07
CA LYS A 486 -32.91 -11.63 13.67
C LYS A 486 -34.00 -10.66 14.06
N LEU A 487 -33.81 -9.98 15.19
CA LEU A 487 -34.72 -8.91 15.62
C LEU A 487 -33.89 -7.70 16.12
N PRO A 488 -33.68 -6.69 15.28
CA PRO A 488 -32.92 -5.51 15.69
C PRO A 488 -33.80 -4.58 16.54
N PHE A 489 -33.43 -4.37 17.81
CA PHE A 489 -33.98 -3.35 18.69
C PHE A 489 -33.08 -2.09 18.55
N VAL A 490 -33.69 -0.96 18.27
CA VAL A 490 -33.00 0.33 18.12
C VAL A 490 -33.44 1.27 19.23
N ARG A 491 -32.44 1.81 19.94
CA ARG A 491 -32.61 2.95 20.85
C ARG A 491 -31.84 4.13 20.28
N ALA A 492 -32.55 5.19 19.97
CA ALA A 492 -31.96 6.45 19.52
C ALA A 492 -32.22 7.54 20.56
N THR A 493 -31.18 8.29 20.88
CA THR A 493 -31.23 9.53 21.68
C THR A 493 -30.57 10.63 20.87
N ASP A 494 -30.61 11.88 21.33
CA ASP A 494 -29.98 13.01 20.63
C ASP A 494 -28.46 12.81 20.47
N ASP A 495 -27.81 12.11 21.43
CA ASP A 495 -26.35 11.93 21.48
C ASP A 495 -25.87 10.54 21.08
N SER A 496 -26.76 9.55 20.95
CA SER A 496 -26.33 8.18 20.66
C SER A 496 -27.40 7.33 19.99
N ARG A 497 -26.95 6.36 19.22
CA ARG A 497 -27.79 5.30 18.64
C ARG A 497 -27.22 3.93 19.04
N GLN A 498 -28.04 3.12 19.65
CA GLN A 498 -27.72 1.75 20.04
C GLN A 498 -28.59 0.76 19.29
N ILE A 499 -28.00 -0.36 18.90
CA ILE A 499 -28.68 -1.45 18.24
C ILE A 499 -28.36 -2.73 19.00
N LEU A 500 -29.39 -3.43 19.46
CA LEU A 500 -29.30 -4.76 20.07
C LEU A 500 -30.01 -5.75 19.19
N GLU A 501 -29.29 -6.74 18.67
CA GLU A 501 -29.82 -7.71 17.72
C GLU A 501 -29.55 -9.15 18.19
N PRO A 502 -30.53 -9.83 18.83
CA PRO A 502 -30.49 -11.27 18.97
C PRO A 502 -30.59 -11.95 17.60
N VAL A 503 -29.80 -13.00 17.44
CA VAL A 503 -29.71 -13.80 16.22
C VAL A 503 -29.85 -15.28 16.58
N VAL A 504 -30.67 -16.01 15.85
CA VAL A 504 -30.78 -17.46 15.97
C VAL A 504 -30.72 -18.09 14.59
N VAL A 505 -29.91 -19.13 14.44
CA VAL A 505 -29.78 -19.89 13.19
C VAL A 505 -30.02 -21.37 13.49
N GLY A 506 -31.11 -21.92 12.97
CA GLY A 506 -31.41 -23.35 13.00
C GLY A 506 -30.97 -24.01 11.70
N VAL A 507 -30.31 -25.15 11.81
CA VAL A 507 -29.83 -25.93 10.65
C VAL A 507 -30.27 -27.37 10.81
N LEU A 508 -30.90 -27.93 9.77
CA LEU A 508 -31.22 -29.33 9.62
C LEU A 508 -30.31 -29.93 8.55
N ALA A 509 -29.51 -30.92 8.94
CA ALA A 509 -28.58 -31.59 8.05
C ALA A 509 -28.41 -33.07 8.46
N PRO A 510 -28.02 -33.95 7.50
CA PRO A 510 -27.70 -35.35 7.81
C PRO A 510 -26.52 -35.46 8.79
N SER A 511 -26.52 -36.53 9.61
CA SER A 511 -25.44 -36.80 10.57
C SER A 511 -24.18 -37.40 9.93
N GLY A 512 -24.18 -37.73 8.64
CA GLY A 512 -23.09 -38.32 7.90
C GLY A 512 -22.90 -37.66 6.53
N GLY A 513 -22.09 -38.26 5.67
CA GLY A 513 -21.85 -37.80 4.28
C GLY A 513 -20.44 -37.39 4.00
N ASN A 514 -19.60 -37.18 5.02
CA ASN A 514 -18.14 -37.00 4.82
C ASN A 514 -17.45 -38.36 4.75
N LYS A 515 -17.23 -38.87 3.53
CA LYS A 515 -16.56 -40.16 3.28
C LYS A 515 -15.05 -39.97 3.46
N ILE A 516 -14.56 -39.90 4.69
CA ILE A 516 -13.19 -39.57 5.04
C ILE A 516 -12.16 -40.60 4.54
N ASP A 517 -12.59 -41.80 4.24
CA ASP A 517 -11.81 -42.91 3.65
C ASP A 517 -11.67 -42.81 2.12
N LYS A 518 -12.46 -41.96 1.46
CA LYS A 518 -12.50 -41.82 0.00
C LYS A 518 -12.32 -40.39 -0.50
N ILE A 519 -12.66 -39.38 0.31
CA ILE A 519 -12.60 -37.96 -0.05
C ILE A 519 -11.48 -37.31 0.76
N PRO A 520 -10.38 -36.90 0.13
CA PRO A 520 -9.34 -36.12 0.77
C PRO A 520 -9.89 -34.79 1.28
N ASN A 521 -9.19 -34.16 2.19
CA ASN A 521 -9.47 -32.80 2.64
C ASN A 521 -8.40 -31.85 2.06
N GLU A 522 -8.70 -31.23 0.95
CA GLU A 522 -7.77 -30.33 0.26
C GLU A 522 -8.02 -28.87 0.62
N ASP A 523 -9.27 -28.45 0.74
CA ASP A 523 -9.68 -27.05 0.90
C ASP A 523 -10.47 -26.74 2.19
N SER A 524 -10.76 -27.77 2.98
CA SER A 524 -11.50 -27.64 4.24
C SER A 524 -10.64 -27.98 5.48
N GLN A 525 -9.30 -27.75 5.38
CA GLN A 525 -8.36 -28.08 6.46
C GLN A 525 -8.35 -27.03 7.57
N ASP A 526 -8.56 -25.77 7.22
CA ASP A 526 -8.57 -24.66 8.16
C ASP A 526 -9.94 -24.56 8.84
N VAL A 527 -10.15 -25.46 9.81
CA VAL A 527 -11.36 -25.44 10.63
C VAL A 527 -11.07 -24.67 11.90
N TYR A 528 -11.40 -23.41 11.88
CA TYR A 528 -11.34 -22.54 13.04
C TYR A 528 -12.76 -22.15 13.44
N PHE A 529 -13.17 -22.49 14.66
CA PHE A 529 -14.47 -22.08 15.17
C PHE A 529 -14.34 -20.76 15.91
N ASP A 530 -14.93 -19.72 15.35
CA ASP A 530 -14.87 -18.38 15.88
C ASP A 530 -16.15 -17.56 15.64
N ASP A 531 -16.07 -16.27 15.92
CA ASP A 531 -17.17 -15.32 15.76
C ASP A 531 -17.58 -15.09 14.29
N THR A 532 -16.78 -15.51 13.31
CA THR A 532 -17.07 -15.29 11.89
C THR A 532 -17.96 -16.39 11.31
N ASN A 533 -17.80 -17.63 11.77
CA ASN A 533 -18.49 -18.78 11.18
C ASN A 533 -19.55 -19.45 12.09
N VAL A 534 -19.66 -19.05 13.36
CA VAL A 534 -20.59 -19.67 14.34
C VAL A 534 -22.06 -19.68 13.88
N LEU A 535 -22.46 -18.72 13.04
CA LEU A 535 -23.82 -18.58 12.50
C LEU A 535 -23.97 -19.14 11.07
N ASP A 536 -22.90 -19.62 10.44
CA ASP A 536 -22.94 -20.10 9.07
C ASP A 536 -23.69 -21.43 8.94
N LEU A 537 -24.36 -21.63 7.81
CA LEU A 537 -25.00 -22.90 7.49
C LEU A 537 -24.03 -24.05 7.27
N ASN A 538 -22.82 -23.73 6.77
CA ASN A 538 -21.68 -24.61 6.70
C ASN A 538 -20.46 -23.87 7.27
N ARG A 539 -19.94 -24.34 8.42
CA ARG A 539 -18.80 -23.71 9.12
C ARG A 539 -17.45 -24.09 8.55
N TYR A 540 -17.38 -25.08 7.66
CA TYR A 540 -16.15 -25.41 6.93
C TYR A 540 -15.88 -24.40 5.82
N ALA A 541 -14.63 -24.01 5.66
CA ALA A 541 -14.16 -23.41 4.43
C ALA A 541 -14.14 -24.47 3.30
N GLY A 542 -14.25 -24.03 2.05
CA GLY A 542 -14.15 -24.91 0.88
C GLY A 542 -15.32 -25.89 0.72
N TYR A 543 -15.08 -26.97 -0.03
CA TYR A 543 -16.12 -27.90 -0.47
C TYR A 543 -15.93 -29.35 -0.01
N ASP A 544 -14.72 -29.74 0.46
CA ASP A 544 -14.41 -31.13 0.74
C ASP A 544 -15.11 -31.68 1.97
N ARG A 545 -15.43 -30.83 2.90
CA ARG A 545 -16.16 -31.20 4.12
C ARG A 545 -17.52 -30.51 4.19
N ASN A 546 -18.52 -31.26 4.70
CA ASN A 546 -19.84 -30.76 5.02
C ASN A 546 -19.99 -30.72 6.53
N ASP A 547 -20.64 -29.69 7.03
CA ASP A 547 -20.98 -29.55 8.45
C ASP A 547 -22.21 -30.40 8.76
N THR A 548 -21.94 -31.59 9.25
CA THR A 548 -22.96 -32.65 9.46
C THR A 548 -23.68 -32.50 10.78
N GLY A 549 -24.96 -32.92 10.79
CA GLY A 549 -25.81 -32.91 11.97
C GLY A 549 -26.64 -31.65 12.13
N SER A 550 -27.79 -31.80 12.75
CA SER A 550 -28.68 -30.66 13.03
C SER A 550 -28.19 -29.87 14.23
N ARG A 551 -28.30 -28.54 14.16
CA ARG A 551 -27.81 -27.61 15.17
C ARG A 551 -28.65 -26.35 15.28
N LEU A 552 -28.49 -25.68 16.42
CA LEU A 552 -29.05 -24.35 16.70
C LEU A 552 -27.91 -23.44 17.18
N SER A 553 -27.57 -22.42 16.40
CA SER A 553 -26.64 -21.38 16.78
C SER A 553 -27.44 -20.17 17.25
N TYR A 554 -26.99 -19.55 18.34
CA TYR A 554 -27.62 -18.35 18.88
C TYR A 554 -26.55 -17.36 19.32
N GLY A 555 -26.87 -16.08 19.19
CA GLY A 555 -25.95 -15.00 19.53
C GLY A 555 -26.64 -13.67 19.75
N LEU A 556 -25.88 -12.75 20.29
CA LEU A 556 -26.30 -11.39 20.55
C LEU A 556 -25.28 -10.43 19.96
N ARG A 557 -25.75 -9.55 19.10
CA ARG A 557 -24.97 -8.41 18.58
C ARG A 557 -25.43 -7.15 19.27
N TRP A 558 -24.50 -6.34 19.69
CA TRP A 558 -24.78 -5.02 20.20
C TRP A 558 -23.81 -4.02 19.57
N SER A 559 -24.31 -2.86 19.17
CA SER A 559 -23.51 -1.77 18.66
C SER A 559 -24.02 -0.42 19.15
N SER A 560 -23.11 0.48 19.38
CA SER A 560 -23.37 1.84 19.81
C SER A 560 -22.56 2.83 18.97
N TYR A 561 -23.21 3.94 18.64
CA TYR A 561 -22.64 5.05 17.90
C TYR A 561 -23.04 6.34 18.61
N GLY A 562 -22.10 7.26 18.85
CA GLY A 562 -22.37 8.57 19.45
C GLY A 562 -21.45 8.91 20.62
N ASN A 563 -21.79 9.95 21.37
CA ASN A 563 -20.92 10.58 22.38
C ASN A 563 -20.71 9.73 23.64
N LEU A 564 -21.66 8.83 23.98
CA LEU A 564 -21.60 8.11 25.26
C LEU A 564 -20.44 7.11 25.36
N ILE A 565 -20.28 6.25 24.33
CA ILE A 565 -19.24 5.21 24.25
C ILE A 565 -18.66 5.08 22.86
N GLY A 566 -18.70 6.17 22.09
CA GLY A 566 -18.15 6.28 20.76
C GLY A 566 -18.73 5.25 19.79
N ARG A 567 -17.85 4.66 18.98
CA ARG A 567 -18.16 3.55 18.10
C ARG A 567 -17.77 2.24 18.79
N THR A 568 -18.75 1.54 19.33
CA THR A 568 -18.53 0.26 20.02
C THR A 568 -19.43 -0.83 19.44
N SER A 569 -18.90 -2.02 19.25
CA SER A 569 -19.66 -3.18 18.83
C SER A 569 -19.21 -4.42 19.58
N SER A 570 -20.14 -5.29 19.93
CA SER A 570 -19.87 -6.60 20.52
C SER A 570 -20.74 -7.66 19.90
N PHE A 571 -20.20 -8.85 19.85
CA PHE A 571 -20.89 -10.05 19.40
C PHE A 571 -20.46 -11.22 20.29
N ILE A 572 -21.42 -12.01 20.70
CA ILE A 572 -21.19 -13.25 21.45
C ILE A 572 -22.14 -14.31 20.93
N ALA A 573 -21.67 -15.55 20.76
CA ALA A 573 -22.48 -16.62 20.22
C ALA A 573 -22.00 -17.99 20.70
N GLN A 574 -22.93 -18.95 20.62
CA GLN A 574 -22.72 -20.36 20.94
C GLN A 574 -23.62 -21.24 20.07
N THR A 575 -23.20 -22.47 19.83
CA THR A 575 -24.00 -23.47 19.08
C THR A 575 -24.34 -24.62 19.95
N PHE A 576 -25.62 -25.07 19.89
CA PHE A 576 -26.11 -26.36 20.39
C PHE A 576 -26.18 -27.35 19.23
N GLU A 577 -25.57 -28.52 19.36
CA GLU A 577 -25.55 -29.58 18.36
C GLU A 577 -26.36 -30.80 18.87
N LYS A 578 -27.32 -31.27 18.06
CA LYS A 578 -28.11 -32.47 18.38
C LYS A 578 -27.23 -33.71 18.48
N ASN A 579 -26.20 -33.81 17.62
CA ASN A 579 -25.22 -34.89 17.63
C ASN A 579 -23.81 -34.34 18.00
N PRO A 580 -23.30 -34.61 19.22
CA PRO A 580 -22.00 -34.12 19.65
C PRO A 580 -20.84 -34.76 18.88
N ASN A 581 -21.05 -35.84 18.14
CA ASN A 581 -20.07 -36.48 17.27
C ASN A 581 -20.12 -35.95 15.83
N SER A 582 -20.59 -34.73 15.61
CA SER A 582 -20.54 -34.08 14.28
C SER A 582 -19.11 -34.05 13.76
N SER A 583 -18.95 -34.02 12.43
CA SER A 583 -17.65 -33.99 11.81
C SER A 583 -16.88 -32.73 12.21
N PHE A 584 -17.58 -31.65 12.46
CA PHE A 584 -16.99 -30.37 12.86
C PHE A 584 -16.43 -30.44 14.28
N ASN A 585 -17.19 -30.95 15.25
CA ASN A 585 -16.75 -31.10 16.63
C ASN A 585 -15.58 -32.06 16.79
N LYS A 586 -15.55 -33.14 16.00
CA LYS A 586 -14.40 -34.08 16.02
C LYS A 586 -13.09 -33.43 15.59
N ASN A 587 -13.15 -32.44 14.71
CA ASN A 587 -11.96 -31.71 14.27
C ASN A 587 -11.50 -30.65 15.28
N LEU A 588 -12.41 -30.14 16.12
CA LEU A 588 -12.09 -29.12 17.11
C LEU A 588 -11.61 -29.67 18.45
N ASP A 589 -12.21 -30.79 18.89
CA ASP A 589 -11.90 -31.37 20.19
C ASP A 589 -12.28 -32.86 20.22
N THR A 590 -11.31 -33.71 20.48
CA THR A 590 -11.38 -35.13 20.23
C THR A 590 -12.11 -35.96 21.30
N HIS A 591 -12.38 -35.40 22.45
CA HIS A 591 -12.84 -36.15 23.61
C HIS A 591 -14.12 -35.62 24.25
N ASP A 592 -14.61 -34.44 23.88
CA ASP A 592 -15.77 -33.86 24.51
C ASP A 592 -17.08 -34.25 23.81
N LYS A 593 -17.93 -34.96 24.51
CA LYS A 593 -19.29 -35.37 24.08
C LYS A 593 -20.34 -34.31 24.40
N SER A 594 -19.96 -33.07 24.67
CA SER A 594 -20.91 -31.99 24.95
C SER A 594 -21.70 -31.59 23.70
N HIS A 595 -22.96 -31.32 23.90
CA HIS A 595 -23.83 -30.75 22.87
C HIS A 595 -23.60 -29.27 22.59
N PHE A 596 -22.92 -28.55 23.51
CA PHE A 596 -22.63 -27.14 23.36
C PHE A 596 -21.21 -26.91 22.83
N SER A 597 -21.07 -25.98 21.93
CA SER A 597 -19.79 -25.50 21.47
C SER A 597 -19.10 -24.60 22.51
N ASP A 598 -17.84 -24.29 22.31
CA ASP A 598 -17.19 -23.18 22.99
C ASP A 598 -17.96 -21.87 22.75
N LEU A 599 -17.79 -20.91 23.67
CA LEU A 599 -18.32 -19.57 23.53
C LEU A 599 -17.37 -18.74 22.68
N VAL A 600 -17.86 -18.11 21.62
CA VAL A 600 -17.07 -17.27 20.74
C VAL A 600 -17.58 -15.84 20.72
N GLY A 601 -16.70 -14.90 20.51
CA GLY A 601 -17.12 -13.51 20.41
C GLY A 601 -16.03 -12.53 20.09
N ARG A 602 -16.47 -11.29 19.87
CA ARG A 602 -15.62 -10.14 19.64
C ARG A 602 -16.18 -8.88 20.28
N VAL A 603 -15.30 -7.99 20.65
CA VAL A 603 -15.59 -6.63 21.11
C VAL A 603 -14.65 -5.69 20.39
N ASN A 604 -15.20 -4.71 19.69
CA ASN A 604 -14.45 -3.59 19.11
C ASN A 604 -15.00 -2.32 19.76
N ALA A 605 -14.15 -1.53 20.37
CA ALA A 605 -14.54 -0.30 21.04
C ALA A 605 -13.59 0.85 20.68
N GLN A 606 -14.17 1.94 20.24
CA GLN A 606 -13.51 3.21 20.01
C GLN A 606 -14.32 4.30 20.72
N PRO A 607 -14.25 4.36 22.07
CA PRO A 607 -15.07 5.28 22.86
C PRO A 607 -14.71 6.73 22.61
N ASN A 608 -13.47 7.01 22.23
CA ASN A 608 -12.96 8.32 21.88
C ASN A 608 -11.76 8.20 20.93
N GLN A 609 -11.18 9.33 20.55
CA GLN A 609 -10.02 9.38 19.67
C GLN A 609 -8.70 8.86 20.29
N TYR A 610 -8.66 8.58 21.59
CA TYR A 610 -7.45 8.17 22.32
C TYR A 610 -7.39 6.68 22.62
N LEU A 611 -8.50 5.95 22.43
CA LEU A 611 -8.58 4.51 22.75
C LEU A 611 -9.22 3.74 21.62
N ASP A 612 -8.51 2.73 21.13
CA ASP A 612 -9.02 1.67 20.26
C ASP A 612 -8.82 0.34 20.96
N LEU A 613 -9.86 -0.45 21.06
CA LEU A 613 -9.85 -1.79 21.63
C LEU A 613 -10.45 -2.77 20.62
N ALA A 614 -9.74 -3.85 20.34
CA ALA A 614 -10.24 -5.00 19.59
C ALA A 614 -9.95 -6.26 20.39
N TYR A 615 -10.98 -7.02 20.73
CA TYR A 615 -10.83 -8.29 21.45
C TYR A 615 -11.66 -9.36 20.78
N ARG A 616 -11.00 -10.46 20.38
CA ARG A 616 -11.65 -11.68 19.86
C ARG A 616 -11.31 -12.83 20.75
N PHE A 617 -12.27 -13.72 20.99
CA PHE A 617 -12.07 -14.82 21.89
C PHE A 617 -12.85 -16.06 21.52
N ARG A 618 -12.30 -17.20 21.93
CA ARG A 618 -12.98 -18.48 22.06
C ARG A 618 -12.68 -19.01 23.47
N LEU A 619 -13.73 -19.19 24.25
CA LEU A 619 -13.66 -19.65 25.64
C LEU A 619 -14.20 -21.06 25.75
N ASP A 620 -13.57 -21.89 26.55
CA ASP A 620 -14.08 -23.20 26.88
C ASP A 620 -15.49 -23.12 27.47
N LYS A 621 -16.39 -23.94 26.99
CA LYS A 621 -17.80 -23.94 27.40
C LYS A 621 -18.05 -24.25 28.86
N LYS A 622 -17.14 -24.91 29.59
CA LYS A 622 -17.30 -25.33 30.99
C LYS A 622 -16.49 -24.47 31.93
N THR A 623 -15.21 -24.25 31.61
CA THR A 623 -14.28 -23.53 32.50
C THR A 623 -14.18 -22.05 32.18
N LEU A 624 -14.63 -21.62 30.98
CA LEU A 624 -14.44 -20.30 30.41
C LEU A 624 -12.96 -19.91 30.21
N ASP A 625 -12.05 -20.89 30.26
CA ASP A 625 -10.66 -20.67 29.94
C ASP A 625 -10.48 -20.31 28.47
N ALA A 626 -9.58 -19.39 28.17
CA ALA A 626 -9.31 -18.98 26.82
C ALA A 626 -8.62 -20.09 26.02
N LYS A 627 -9.27 -20.56 24.94
CA LYS A 627 -8.66 -21.40 23.89
C LYS A 627 -8.06 -20.56 22.76
N TYR A 628 -8.63 -19.43 22.52
CA TYR A 628 -8.13 -18.38 21.66
C TYR A 628 -8.40 -17.02 22.28
N SER A 629 -7.44 -16.14 22.16
CA SER A 629 -7.55 -14.75 22.58
C SER A 629 -6.68 -13.87 21.71
N GLU A 630 -7.27 -12.88 21.11
CA GLU A 630 -6.57 -11.82 20.37
C GLU A 630 -7.01 -10.48 20.94
N LEU A 631 -6.09 -9.76 21.54
CA LEU A 631 -6.32 -8.45 22.14
C LEU A 631 -5.44 -7.43 21.47
N GLY A 632 -6.05 -6.43 20.85
CA GLY A 632 -5.38 -5.25 20.32
C GLY A 632 -5.83 -4.01 21.09
N VAL A 633 -4.87 -3.20 21.53
CA VAL A 633 -5.13 -1.95 22.26
C VAL A 633 -4.29 -0.83 21.67
N GLY A 634 -4.95 0.19 21.14
CA GLY A 634 -4.33 1.44 20.71
C GLY A 634 -4.62 2.54 21.72
N LEU A 635 -3.59 3.21 22.21
CA LEU A 635 -3.69 4.24 23.25
C LEU A 635 -2.94 5.50 22.87
N GLY A 636 -3.51 6.66 23.18
CA GLY A 636 -2.88 7.97 23.07
C GLY A 636 -3.44 8.86 21.97
N PRO A 637 -3.10 10.15 22.01
CA PRO A 637 -3.47 11.12 20.99
C PRO A 637 -2.72 10.83 19.66
N SER A 638 -3.12 11.50 18.56
CA SER A 638 -2.52 11.30 17.25
C SER A 638 -1.02 11.54 17.20
N PHE A 639 -0.51 12.49 18.02
CA PHE A 639 0.92 12.82 18.08
C PHE A 639 1.74 11.85 18.96
N LEU A 640 1.10 11.00 19.78
CA LEU A 640 1.77 9.98 20.61
C LEU A 640 0.88 8.77 20.73
N ARG A 641 1.12 7.75 19.90
CA ARG A 641 0.28 6.56 19.80
C ARG A 641 1.05 5.31 20.20
N GLY A 642 0.60 4.67 21.28
CA GLY A 642 1.02 3.32 21.66
C GLY A 642 0.05 2.28 21.10
N TYR A 643 0.58 1.14 20.66
CA TYR A 643 -0.23 -0.01 20.26
C TYR A 643 0.37 -1.29 20.88
N ALA A 644 -0.50 -2.11 21.46
CA ALA A 644 -0.17 -3.44 21.96
C ALA A 644 -1.11 -4.47 21.34
N SER A 645 -0.56 -5.58 20.85
CA SER A 645 -1.35 -6.71 20.38
C SER A 645 -0.84 -7.99 21.03
N TYR A 646 -1.73 -8.75 21.63
CA TYR A 646 -1.44 -10.03 22.24
C TYR A 646 -2.31 -11.11 21.60
N ILE A 647 -1.66 -12.19 21.14
CA ILE A 647 -2.31 -13.35 20.55
C ILE A 647 -1.98 -14.58 21.39
N PHE A 648 -3.02 -15.30 21.78
CA PHE A 648 -2.95 -16.60 22.44
C PHE A 648 -3.74 -17.64 21.65
N LEU A 649 -3.08 -18.74 21.31
CA LEU A 649 -3.69 -19.91 20.71
C LEU A 649 -3.30 -21.13 21.53
N GLN A 650 -4.29 -21.85 22.07
CA GLN A 650 -4.07 -23.15 22.66
C GLN A 650 -3.86 -24.16 21.52
N GLY A 651 -2.71 -24.79 21.46
CA GLY A 651 -2.38 -25.77 20.43
C GLY A 651 -3.41 -26.91 20.38
N ASN A 652 -3.71 -27.39 19.18
CA ASN A 652 -4.53 -28.56 18.98
C ASN A 652 -3.64 -29.80 18.84
N THR A 653 -3.88 -30.83 19.64
CA THR A 653 -3.10 -32.09 19.68
C THR A 653 -3.21 -32.94 18.41
N TYR A 654 -4.18 -32.65 17.53
CA TYR A 654 -4.41 -33.45 16.32
C TYR A 654 -3.63 -33.03 15.09
N TYR A 655 -3.25 -31.75 15.00
CA TYR A 655 -2.46 -31.20 13.88
C TYR A 655 -1.11 -30.73 14.44
N THR A 656 -0.22 -31.68 14.66
CA THR A 656 1.02 -31.51 15.41
C THR A 656 2.01 -30.49 14.84
N ASP A 657 1.85 -30.08 13.59
CA ASP A 657 2.81 -29.19 12.93
C ASP A 657 2.26 -27.80 12.56
N VAL A 658 0.93 -27.61 12.53
CA VAL A 658 0.31 -26.37 12.03
C VAL A 658 -0.33 -25.52 13.14
N TYR A 659 -0.85 -26.17 14.22
CA TYR A 659 -1.53 -25.48 15.32
C TYR A 659 -0.85 -25.78 16.67
N SER A 660 0.45 -25.54 16.75
CA SER A 660 1.14 -25.57 18.04
C SER A 660 0.67 -24.43 18.94
N ARG A 661 0.72 -24.64 20.27
CA ARG A 661 0.47 -23.57 21.23
C ARG A 661 1.31 -22.34 20.87
N ARG A 662 0.69 -21.17 20.81
CA ARG A 662 1.34 -19.92 20.41
C ARG A 662 0.94 -18.79 21.34
N LYS A 663 1.93 -18.00 21.73
CA LYS A 663 1.74 -16.75 22.46
C LYS A 663 2.67 -15.72 21.85
N GLU A 664 2.13 -14.63 21.38
CA GLU A 664 2.90 -13.54 20.79
C GLU A 664 2.45 -12.20 21.37
N LEU A 665 3.40 -11.31 21.54
CA LEU A 665 3.17 -9.94 21.97
C LEU A 665 3.87 -9.01 20.99
N TYR A 666 3.08 -8.14 20.37
CA TYR A 666 3.57 -7.03 19.57
C TYR A 666 3.34 -5.72 20.32
N LEU A 667 4.37 -4.91 20.43
CA LEU A 667 4.32 -3.57 21.02
C LEU A 667 4.87 -2.57 20.02
N SER A 668 4.22 -1.44 19.87
CA SER A 668 4.76 -0.30 19.11
C SER A 668 4.40 1.02 19.77
N LEU A 669 5.28 2.00 19.58
CA LEU A 669 5.08 3.39 19.97
C LEU A 669 5.50 4.26 18.82
N SER A 670 4.62 5.18 18.41
CA SER A 670 4.89 6.22 17.44
C SER A 670 4.64 7.59 18.07
N ALA A 671 5.52 8.53 17.79
CA ALA A 671 5.45 9.88 18.31
C ALA A 671 5.81 10.91 17.24
N ASP A 672 4.97 11.92 17.06
CA ASP A 672 5.28 13.13 16.33
C ASP A 672 5.88 14.13 17.31
N LEU A 673 7.21 14.22 17.32
CA LEU A 673 7.97 15.08 18.24
C LEU A 673 7.79 16.56 17.92
N SER A 674 7.54 16.86 16.67
CA SER A 674 7.21 18.19 16.16
C SER A 674 6.42 18.04 14.85
N GLN A 675 6.11 19.17 14.18
CA GLN A 675 5.46 19.16 12.86
C GLN A 675 6.30 18.44 11.79
N ASN A 676 7.62 18.34 11.99
CA ASN A 676 8.57 17.83 11.03
C ASN A 676 9.22 16.50 11.45
N TRP A 677 9.15 16.12 12.73
CA TRP A 677 9.83 14.93 13.25
C TRP A 677 8.85 13.90 13.75
N SER A 678 8.95 12.69 13.22
CA SER A 678 8.26 11.52 13.76
C SER A 678 9.25 10.39 14.07
N VAL A 679 8.95 9.67 15.13
CA VAL A 679 9.75 8.53 15.61
C VAL A 679 8.83 7.35 15.84
N SER A 680 9.25 6.16 15.46
CA SER A 680 8.56 4.92 15.79
C SER A 680 9.52 3.87 16.31
N ILE A 681 9.06 3.06 17.26
CA ILE A 681 9.73 1.87 17.75
C ILE A 681 8.76 0.73 17.86
N TYR A 682 9.21 -0.49 17.65
CA TYR A 682 8.39 -1.69 17.81
C TYR A 682 9.18 -2.90 18.27
N ASN A 683 8.47 -3.85 18.86
CA ASN A 683 9.01 -5.13 19.29
C ASN A 683 7.97 -6.23 19.13
N LEU A 684 8.34 -7.34 18.49
CA LEU A 684 7.57 -8.56 18.38
C LEU A 684 8.25 -9.67 19.20
N GLN A 685 7.53 -10.25 20.15
CA GLN A 685 8.03 -11.28 21.06
C GLN A 685 7.24 -12.58 20.93
N ASP A 686 7.94 -13.69 20.88
CA ASP A 686 7.40 -15.03 21.13
C ASP A 686 7.44 -15.34 22.63
N LEU A 687 6.26 -15.49 23.23
CA LEU A 687 6.07 -15.83 24.64
C LEU A 687 5.70 -17.32 24.82
N THR A 688 5.77 -18.13 23.76
CA THR A 688 5.35 -19.54 23.77
C THR A 688 6.29 -20.40 24.62
N SER A 689 7.59 -20.13 24.55
CA SER A 689 8.62 -20.85 25.30
C SER A 689 8.92 -20.16 26.63
N HIS A 690 9.46 -20.92 27.62
CA HIS A 690 9.91 -20.37 28.90
C HIS A 690 11.04 -19.33 28.75
N LYS A 691 11.77 -19.34 27.62
CA LYS A 691 12.72 -18.31 27.26
C LYS A 691 12.03 -17.37 26.26
N HIS A 692 11.42 -16.31 26.78
CA HIS A 692 10.85 -15.27 25.96
C HIS A 692 11.88 -14.78 24.93
N ARG A 693 11.51 -14.83 23.66
CA ARG A 693 12.42 -14.50 22.57
C ARG A 693 11.84 -13.33 21.77
N SER A 694 12.60 -12.25 21.64
CA SER A 694 12.28 -11.23 20.66
C SER A 694 12.50 -11.81 19.25
N LEU A 695 11.46 -11.83 18.43
CA LEU A 695 11.52 -12.26 17.03
C LEU A 695 12.04 -11.14 16.15
N GLU A 696 11.55 -9.94 16.41
CA GLU A 696 11.89 -8.76 15.64
C GLU A 696 11.76 -7.51 16.52
N HIS A 697 12.66 -6.57 16.36
CA HIS A 697 12.52 -5.23 16.92
C HIS A 697 13.22 -4.21 16.05
N GLY A 698 12.71 -3.00 16.07
CA GLY A 698 13.26 -1.94 15.27
C GLY A 698 12.71 -0.58 15.63
N GLY A 699 13.16 0.41 14.89
CA GLY A 699 12.68 1.77 15.00
C GLY A 699 13.02 2.58 13.76
N SER A 700 12.32 3.67 13.59
CA SER A 700 12.55 4.62 12.52
C SER A 700 12.48 6.05 13.05
N ILE A 701 13.22 6.92 12.41
CA ILE A 701 13.19 8.37 12.59
C ILE A 701 12.92 8.97 11.22
N ILE A 702 11.91 9.80 11.14
CA ILE A 702 11.52 10.50 9.92
C ILE A 702 11.57 12.00 10.21
N TYR A 703 12.27 12.72 9.37
CA TYR A 703 12.18 14.17 9.23
C TYR A 703 11.49 14.51 7.93
N GLU A 704 10.47 15.35 7.95
CA GLU A 704 9.78 15.80 6.75
C GLU A 704 9.35 17.25 6.91
N ASP A 705 9.73 18.07 5.94
CA ASP A 705 9.29 19.45 5.78
C ASP A 705 8.71 19.71 4.37
N GLU A 706 8.53 20.96 3.98
CA GLU A 706 7.96 21.34 2.68
C GLU A 706 8.82 20.92 1.49
N CYS A 707 10.15 20.82 1.65
CA CYS A 707 11.10 20.62 0.56
C CYS A 707 11.91 19.32 0.65
N PHE A 708 11.93 18.67 1.82
CA PHE A 708 12.83 17.56 2.09
C PHE A 708 12.18 16.52 2.99
N ARG A 709 12.50 15.26 2.76
CA ARG A 709 12.24 14.18 3.69
C ARG A 709 13.48 13.32 3.84
N TRP A 710 13.79 12.99 5.07
CA TRP A 710 14.80 12.03 5.45
C TRP A 710 14.17 10.98 6.34
N ASP A 711 14.32 9.71 5.99
CA ASP A 711 13.97 8.60 6.84
C ASP A 711 15.15 7.66 7.05
N THR A 712 15.29 7.22 8.27
CA THR A 712 16.25 6.20 8.66
C THR A 712 15.56 5.16 9.53
N ALA A 713 15.88 3.90 9.28
CA ALA A 713 15.35 2.79 10.07
C ALA A 713 16.45 1.80 10.44
N ILE A 714 16.29 1.21 11.62
CA ILE A 714 17.06 0.09 12.10
C ILE A 714 16.11 -1.05 12.41
N LYS A 715 16.45 -2.24 11.95
CA LYS A 715 15.66 -3.44 12.16
C LYS A 715 16.59 -4.59 12.55
N LYS A 716 16.20 -5.35 13.56
CA LYS A 716 16.89 -6.56 13.96
C LYS A 716 15.96 -7.75 13.91
N TYR A 717 16.35 -8.73 13.15
CA TYR A 717 15.72 -10.04 13.12
C TYR A 717 16.49 -11.03 13.96
N ASN A 718 15.78 -11.76 14.81
CA ASN A 718 16.34 -12.89 15.54
C ASN A 718 15.82 -14.18 14.90
N SER A 719 16.57 -14.72 13.94
CA SER A 719 16.19 -15.95 13.25
C SER A 719 16.27 -17.16 14.18
N SER A 720 15.26 -18.04 14.10
CA SER A 720 15.38 -19.41 14.64
C SER A 720 16.10 -20.35 13.67
N ASN A 721 16.40 -19.86 12.48
CA ASN A 721 17.12 -20.55 11.45
C ASN A 721 18.63 -20.41 11.67
N PRO A 722 19.40 -21.49 11.96
CA PRO A 722 20.84 -21.39 12.17
C PRO A 722 21.66 -21.09 10.93
N ASP A 723 21.08 -21.21 9.72
CA ASP A 723 21.74 -20.80 8.48
C ASP A 723 21.51 -19.31 8.18
N LEU A 724 20.69 -18.66 8.98
CA LEU A 724 20.50 -17.22 8.95
C LEU A 724 21.02 -16.63 10.26
N ASP A 725 22.06 -15.87 10.18
CA ASP A 725 22.53 -15.08 11.31
C ASP A 725 21.43 -14.09 11.75
N ASN A 726 21.43 -13.75 13.04
CA ASN A 726 20.67 -12.61 13.50
C ASN A 726 21.08 -11.40 12.67
N SER A 727 20.17 -10.87 11.86
CA SER A 727 20.51 -9.80 10.93
C SER A 727 20.11 -8.45 11.49
N TYR A 728 21.03 -7.50 11.34
CA TYR A 728 20.72 -6.08 11.46
C TYR A 728 20.59 -5.51 10.06
N GLU A 729 19.59 -4.69 9.86
CA GLU A 729 19.36 -3.94 8.65
C GLU A 729 19.26 -2.46 9.01
N TYR A 730 20.04 -1.65 8.30
CA TYR A 730 20.04 -0.21 8.42
C TYR A 730 19.68 0.36 7.06
N THR A 731 18.69 1.22 7.02
CA THR A 731 18.31 1.93 5.80
C THR A 731 18.32 3.43 6.03
N ILE A 732 18.75 4.18 5.04
CA ILE A 732 18.74 5.64 5.03
C ILE A 732 18.24 6.09 3.67
N ASN A 733 17.20 6.89 3.65
CA ASN A 733 16.60 7.43 2.43
C ASN A 733 16.47 8.95 2.53
N PHE A 734 16.70 9.62 1.40
CA PHE A 734 16.59 11.06 1.26
C PHE A 734 15.64 11.38 0.09
N TYR A 735 14.74 12.31 0.28
CA TYR A 735 13.78 12.75 -0.73
C TYR A 735 13.82 14.27 -0.87
N PHE A 736 14.21 14.77 -2.04
CA PHE A 736 14.17 16.18 -2.39
C PHE A 736 12.89 16.42 -3.21
N LYS A 737 11.89 17.05 -2.62
CA LYS A 737 10.49 17.02 -3.13
C LYS A 737 10.30 17.62 -4.54
N THR A 738 11.19 18.50 -4.97
CA THR A 738 11.12 19.13 -6.31
C THR A 738 12.15 18.60 -7.31
N VAL A 739 13.20 17.94 -6.84
CA VAL A 739 14.29 17.41 -7.69
C VAL A 739 14.09 15.92 -7.95
N GLY A 740 13.27 15.25 -7.16
CA GLY A 740 12.97 13.83 -7.28
C GLY A 740 13.05 13.09 -5.94
N SER A 741 12.30 11.98 -5.83
CA SER A 741 12.36 11.13 -4.64
C SER A 741 13.61 10.25 -4.70
N PHE A 742 14.36 10.24 -3.60
CA PHE A 742 15.54 9.43 -3.36
C PHE A 742 15.20 8.39 -2.27
N GLY A 743 14.83 7.15 -2.65
CA GLY A 743 14.52 6.09 -1.72
C GLY A 743 13.79 4.90 -2.34
N SER A 744 13.78 3.80 -1.62
CA SER A 744 13.19 2.51 -2.02
C SER A 744 11.67 2.59 -2.15
#